data_229465f1573c2c6deca5ddf5b4118a8e
#
_entry.id   229465f1573c2c6deca5ddf5b4118a8e
#
_cell.length_a   1.000
_cell.length_b   1.000
_cell.length_c   1.000
_cell.angle_alpha   90.00
_cell.angle_beta   90.00
_cell.angle_gamma   90.00
#
_symmetry.space_group_name_H-M   'P 1'
#
loop_
_entity.id
_entity.type
_entity.pdbx_description
1 polymer ?
#
loop_
_entity_poly.entity_id
_entity_poly.type
_entity_poly.pdbx_seq_one_letter_code
_entity_poly.pdbx_strand_id
1 'polypeptide(L)'
;MLKKVYNFVPDNAISNEQIIYMTVKFFWKNLSVAIAAVSLICACSDKDDLGPNTNGIPKRGVMQNIVERSEFSNYIDWQTYAGDDFYRYATGAWQDVTITKPGKSTGTLQEQGRLSEEYISKVCQEGTIPAFDRIFKAFSKDDMSKNVQILLNKLRDIENDVTNEDEAWKKMAELMKEGYTAPLDYGVWPVRRKVYPALISNKNFGHTDGEIVGIFIKDQDECATAVRTARMFAKLGQEVDVAKWAPQGRCATGREEEYVVIGGNTGGTRAAGLPAGSPTRKIFEALGVSDEEGMAAFAGYEAFDEEFQKSTVKELKGLLKYAVIDRDAKFIGAKNASALLESVVEAYHNPLSLILNRHYSETQVPAENKARVTELSELCRKAFAARLENSPWLSSEGKAKAKDKLQKMWIFIGWPSSWEENATVKVSSDESMSAYQLVCDLYKQRASVFVPAFKGKTDVDHIMQTMMMSKPTYDANAVYNPINNCVYIYASNLIPPIYDPSKSDAYNFAVMGATTIGHEMTHGFDTGGSKYDATGNKKSLFSGQDNSVFLTKAGQMADHFGNFVYGGGIKVDGVKTVGENIADLGGLNNAYDALMGRVGGQADERLYKAREYFRAFALGWMEKGDNEYMQRTYDTPTNVHAPNFVRVNGNVYQVDAFYDAFGITGGQLYIEPSQRIRIW
;
A
#
# COMPACT_ATOMS: atom_id res chain seq x y z
N MET A 1 24.66 28.00 34.41
CA MET A 1 23.49 27.68 35.27
C MET A 1 23.27 26.17 35.42
N LEU A 2 23.54 25.36 34.45
CA LEU A 2 23.37 23.89 34.50
C LEU A 2 24.36 23.15 35.44
N LYS A 3 25.53 23.68 35.71
CA LYS A 3 26.52 23.06 36.63
C LYS A 3 26.21 23.17 38.13
N LYS A 4 25.17 23.90 38.54
CA LYS A 4 24.81 24.06 39.97
C LYS A 4 23.67 23.14 40.44
N VAL A 5 23.05 22.38 39.54
CA VAL A 5 21.90 21.47 39.85
C VAL A 5 22.38 20.03 40.09
N TYR A 6 23.60 19.68 39.67
CA TYR A 6 24.12 18.31 39.74
C TYR A 6 24.72 17.85 41.09
N ASN A 7 24.76 18.70 42.09
CA ASN A 7 25.41 18.37 43.36
C ASN A 7 24.46 17.90 44.49
N PHE A 8 23.24 17.48 44.20
CA PHE A 8 22.29 17.10 45.28
C PHE A 8 21.48 15.82 44.99
N VAL A 9 21.96 14.90 44.18
CA VAL A 9 21.28 13.60 44.01
C VAL A 9 22.31 12.47 44.11
N PRO A 10 22.12 11.44 44.93
CA PRO A 10 23.02 10.29 45.00
C PRO A 10 22.97 9.43 43.74
N ASP A 11 24.09 8.89 43.34
CA ASP A 11 24.43 8.24 42.06
C ASP A 11 23.65 6.95 41.70
N ASN A 12 22.57 6.56 42.38
CA ASN A 12 21.95 5.24 42.18
C ASN A 12 20.43 5.21 42.02
N ALA A 13 19.76 6.30 41.62
CA ALA A 13 18.29 6.31 41.68
C ALA A 13 17.49 6.69 40.40
N ILE A 14 18.11 7.08 39.29
CA ILE A 14 17.36 7.52 38.11
C ILE A 14 17.99 6.98 36.81
N SER A 15 17.19 6.27 35.99
CA SER A 15 17.66 5.80 34.67
C SER A 15 17.80 6.94 33.67
N ASN A 16 18.68 6.78 32.68
CA ASN A 16 18.89 7.76 31.61
C ASN A 16 17.58 8.10 30.86
N GLU A 17 16.63 7.18 30.78
CA GLU A 17 15.32 7.41 30.16
C GLU A 17 14.44 8.35 30.99
N GLN A 18 14.48 8.27 32.32
CA GLN A 18 13.74 9.18 33.20
C GLN A 18 14.31 10.61 33.14
N ILE A 19 15.61 10.74 32.99
CA ILE A 19 16.26 12.05 32.81
C ILE A 19 15.84 12.66 31.46
N ILE A 20 15.80 11.89 30.39
CA ILE A 20 15.32 12.34 29.07
C ILE A 20 13.86 12.74 29.15
N TYR A 21 12.99 11.95 29.79
CA TYR A 21 11.57 12.24 29.93
C TYR A 21 11.31 13.52 30.74
N MET A 22 12.02 13.71 31.84
CA MET A 22 11.90 14.94 32.63
C MET A 22 12.44 16.18 31.90
N THR A 23 13.52 16.03 31.15
CA THR A 23 14.11 17.12 30.33
C THR A 23 13.17 17.53 29.21
N VAL A 24 12.56 16.57 28.50
CA VAL A 24 11.59 16.81 27.44
C VAL A 24 10.34 17.49 28.03
N LYS A 25 9.80 17.01 29.15
CA LYS A 25 8.62 17.60 29.80
C LYS A 25 8.86 19.02 30.30
N PHE A 26 10.05 19.31 30.78
CA PHE A 26 10.46 20.66 31.20
C PHE A 26 10.63 21.60 30.00
N PHE A 27 11.20 21.10 28.89
CA PHE A 27 11.35 21.83 27.63
C PHE A 27 9.98 22.21 27.03
N TRP A 28 9.03 21.26 26.95
CA TRP A 28 7.69 21.52 26.43
C TRP A 28 6.88 22.49 27.31
N LYS A 29 7.02 22.43 28.63
CA LYS A 29 6.34 23.34 29.53
C LYS A 29 6.86 24.78 29.42
N ASN A 30 8.16 24.96 29.18
CA ASN A 30 8.74 26.29 28.97
C ASN A 30 8.53 26.80 27.56
N LEU A 31 8.46 25.92 26.55
CA LEU A 31 8.13 26.29 25.19
C LEU A 31 6.68 26.83 25.09
N SER A 32 5.74 26.19 25.78
CA SER A 32 4.34 26.66 25.83
C SER A 32 4.21 28.05 26.45
N VAL A 33 5.02 28.37 27.48
CA VAL A 33 5.06 29.70 28.11
C VAL A 33 5.71 30.73 27.19
N ALA A 34 6.76 30.35 26.45
CA ALA A 34 7.42 31.25 25.50
C ALA A 34 6.53 31.57 24.29
N ILE A 35 5.76 30.59 23.79
CA ILE A 35 4.78 30.79 22.71
C ILE A 35 3.64 31.70 23.16
N ALA A 36 3.15 31.56 24.40
CA ALA A 36 2.15 32.46 24.95
C ALA A 36 2.68 33.90 25.15
N ALA A 37 3.94 34.05 25.53
CA ALA A 37 4.57 35.38 25.67
C ALA A 37 4.82 36.08 24.33
N VAL A 38 5.19 35.34 23.30
CA VAL A 38 5.34 35.89 21.92
C VAL A 38 4.00 36.31 21.35
N SER A 39 2.93 35.56 21.63
CA SER A 39 1.57 35.89 21.20
C SER A 39 1.06 37.18 21.87
N LEU A 40 1.44 37.46 23.11
CA LEU A 40 1.05 38.71 23.81
C LEU A 40 1.86 39.95 23.34
N ILE A 41 3.10 39.74 22.87
CA ILE A 41 3.95 40.88 22.41
C ILE A 41 3.52 41.33 20.99
N CYS A 42 2.97 40.44 20.17
CA CYS A 42 2.47 40.83 18.85
C CYS A 42 1.11 41.54 18.87
N ALA A 43 0.41 41.58 20.00
CA ALA A 43 -0.89 42.20 20.12
C ALA A 43 -0.87 43.74 20.40
N CYS A 44 0.31 44.37 20.54
CA CYS A 44 0.46 45.73 20.96
C CYS A 44 1.27 46.62 20.02
N SER A 45 1.22 46.46 18.71
CA SER A 45 1.78 47.43 17.78
C SER A 45 0.82 47.74 16.61
N ASP A 46 -0.22 48.48 16.92
CA ASP A 46 -0.93 49.23 15.92
C ASP A 46 -0.14 50.51 15.59
N LYS A 47 0.28 50.65 14.36
CA LYS A 47 0.15 51.93 13.61
C LYS A 47 0.47 51.75 12.13
N ASP A 48 -0.55 52.16 11.39
CA ASP A 48 -0.65 52.39 9.97
C ASP A 48 0.63 52.91 9.29
N ASP A 49 1.04 52.24 8.22
CA ASP A 49 1.33 52.86 6.92
C ASP A 49 1.78 51.79 5.93
N LEU A 50 0.87 51.27 5.14
CA LEU A 50 1.20 50.53 3.92
C LEU A 50 0.50 51.18 2.74
N GLY A 51 1.27 51.97 1.99
CA GLY A 51 0.85 52.51 0.70
C GLY A 51 0.34 51.40 -0.25
N PRO A 52 -0.31 51.76 -1.35
CA PRO A 52 -0.95 50.80 -2.25
C PRO A 52 0.10 49.89 -2.86
N ASN A 53 0.04 48.60 -2.53
CA ASN A 53 0.87 47.58 -3.16
C ASN A 53 0.34 47.29 -4.56
N THR A 54 1.13 47.63 -5.57
CA THR A 54 0.78 47.54 -6.99
C THR A 54 0.71 46.11 -7.54
N ASN A 55 0.94 45.06 -6.70
CA ASN A 55 1.05 43.69 -7.15
C ASN A 55 -0.10 42.73 -6.72
N GLY A 56 -1.27 43.29 -6.34
CA GLY A 56 -2.46 42.44 -6.08
C GLY A 56 -2.40 41.51 -4.87
N ILE A 57 -1.36 41.58 -4.03
CA ILE A 57 -1.24 40.77 -2.81
C ILE A 57 -2.26 41.25 -1.78
N PRO A 58 -3.11 40.38 -1.20
CA PRO A 58 -4.03 40.75 -0.15
C PRO A 58 -3.31 41.39 1.02
N LYS A 59 -3.84 42.49 1.55
CA LYS A 59 -3.25 43.17 2.71
C LYS A 59 -3.15 42.22 3.90
N ARG A 60 -2.03 42.29 4.62
CA ARG A 60 -1.69 41.48 5.78
C ARG A 60 -2.83 41.27 6.81
N GLY A 61 -3.72 42.25 7.00
CA GLY A 61 -4.86 42.19 7.90
C GLY A 61 -5.97 41.20 7.49
N VAL A 62 -6.17 40.95 6.19
CA VAL A 62 -7.13 39.92 5.71
C VAL A 62 -6.60 38.49 5.99
N MET A 63 -5.30 38.34 5.87
CA MET A 63 -4.62 37.07 6.20
C MET A 63 -4.68 36.76 7.70
N GLN A 64 -4.54 37.74 8.57
CA GLN A 64 -4.54 37.56 10.03
C GLN A 64 -5.90 37.09 10.55
N ASN A 65 -7.03 37.61 10.01
CA ASN A 65 -8.37 37.13 10.37
C ASN A 65 -8.65 35.69 9.88
N ILE A 66 -7.90 35.18 8.91
CA ILE A 66 -7.97 33.79 8.45
C ILE A 66 -7.18 32.86 9.40
N VAL A 67 -6.03 33.34 9.93
CA VAL A 67 -5.16 32.64 10.88
C VAL A 67 -5.90 32.26 12.15
N GLU A 68 -6.60 33.19 12.75
CA GLU A 68 -7.22 33.06 14.08
C GLU A 68 -8.36 32.03 14.10
N ARG A 69 -8.84 31.57 12.94
CA ARG A 69 -9.94 30.62 12.79
C ARG A 69 -9.56 29.23 12.25
N SER A 70 -8.31 29.02 11.83
CA SER A 70 -7.92 27.74 11.28
C SER A 70 -7.64 26.70 12.36
N GLU A 71 -8.23 25.51 12.22
CA GLU A 71 -7.89 24.32 12.99
C GLU A 71 -6.41 23.95 12.81
N PHE A 72 -5.81 24.34 11.68
CA PHE A 72 -4.45 23.97 11.28
C PHE A 72 -3.43 25.11 11.40
N SER A 73 -3.74 26.16 12.14
CA SER A 73 -2.89 27.36 12.26
C SER A 73 -1.42 27.07 12.62
N ASN A 74 -1.16 26.02 13.38
CA ASN A 74 0.20 25.61 13.80
C ASN A 74 1.04 24.99 12.68
N TYR A 75 0.45 24.63 11.55
CA TYR A 75 1.13 24.04 10.40
C TYR A 75 1.46 25.08 9.34
N ILE A 76 0.75 26.23 9.35
CA ILE A 76 0.74 27.21 8.26
C ILE A 76 1.99 28.10 8.33
N ASP A 77 2.69 28.21 7.22
CA ASP A 77 3.71 29.23 7.00
C ASP A 77 3.06 30.52 6.46
N TRP A 78 2.82 31.45 7.35
CA TRP A 78 2.16 32.72 7.04
C TRP A 78 3.01 33.70 6.21
N GLN A 79 4.27 33.37 5.93
CA GLN A 79 5.15 34.16 5.09
C GLN A 79 5.06 33.73 3.63
N THR A 80 4.63 32.49 3.38
CA THR A 80 4.44 31.98 2.03
C THR A 80 3.06 32.36 1.49
N TYR A 81 3.02 32.90 0.27
CA TYR A 81 1.76 33.18 -0.43
C TYR A 81 1.18 31.89 -1.03
N ALA A 82 -0.09 31.63 -0.76
CA ALA A 82 -0.78 30.43 -1.22
C ALA A 82 -0.85 30.28 -2.75
N GLY A 83 -0.66 31.37 -3.52
CA GLY A 83 -0.57 31.37 -4.98
C GLY A 83 0.81 31.03 -5.53
N ASP A 84 1.84 31.06 -4.68
CA ASP A 84 3.23 30.73 -5.07
C ASP A 84 3.58 29.27 -4.76
N ASP A 85 3.23 28.79 -3.57
CA ASP A 85 3.46 27.40 -3.12
C ASP A 85 2.45 27.05 -2.02
N PHE A 86 1.38 26.37 -2.40
CA PHE A 86 0.33 26.03 -1.45
C PHE A 86 0.76 24.96 -0.45
N TYR A 87 1.58 24.00 -0.87
CA TYR A 87 2.09 22.97 0.05
C TYR A 87 2.96 23.60 1.15
N ARG A 88 3.89 24.48 0.77
CA ARG A 88 4.70 25.23 1.73
C ARG A 88 3.84 26.12 2.62
N TYR A 89 2.86 26.83 2.05
CA TYR A 89 1.90 27.63 2.82
C TYR A 89 1.20 26.78 3.90
N ALA A 90 0.65 25.64 3.53
CA ALA A 90 -0.18 24.83 4.43
C ALA A 90 0.62 24.03 5.48
N THR A 91 1.87 23.68 5.20
CA THR A 91 2.67 22.75 6.02
C THR A 91 4.01 23.33 6.51
N GLY A 92 4.37 24.53 6.08
CA GLY A 92 5.71 25.07 6.24
C GLY A 92 6.17 25.28 7.68
N ALA A 93 5.29 25.73 8.56
CA ALA A 93 5.63 25.90 9.97
C ALA A 93 6.01 24.55 10.63
N TRP A 94 5.30 23.46 10.27
CA TRP A 94 5.66 22.12 10.69
C TRP A 94 7.00 21.66 10.07
N GLN A 95 7.18 21.92 8.77
CA GLN A 95 8.43 21.55 8.10
C GLN A 95 9.66 22.21 8.74
N ASP A 96 9.54 23.47 9.17
CA ASP A 96 10.67 24.22 9.74
C ASP A 96 11.13 23.66 11.08
N VAL A 97 10.20 23.16 11.90
CA VAL A 97 10.53 22.61 13.24
C VAL A 97 10.77 21.10 13.24
N THR A 98 10.39 20.41 12.17
CA THR A 98 10.52 18.95 12.08
C THR A 98 11.93 18.54 11.73
N ILE A 99 12.49 17.60 12.48
CA ILE A 99 13.83 17.04 12.26
C ILE A 99 13.67 15.61 11.73
N THR A 100 14.33 15.31 10.61
CA THR A 100 14.41 13.97 10.04
C THR A 100 15.82 13.43 10.13
N LYS A 101 15.97 12.11 10.25
CA LYS A 101 17.27 11.45 10.13
C LYS A 101 17.72 11.45 8.67
N PRO A 102 19.02 11.50 8.36
CA PRO A 102 19.52 11.39 6.99
C PRO A 102 18.97 10.15 6.27
N GLY A 103 18.53 10.34 5.03
CA GLY A 103 17.93 9.29 4.21
C GLY A 103 16.57 8.76 4.70
N LYS A 104 15.90 9.45 5.60
CA LYS A 104 14.57 9.10 6.12
C LYS A 104 13.58 10.23 5.90
N SER A 105 12.31 9.91 6.01
CA SER A 105 11.22 10.89 6.02
C SER A 105 10.34 10.75 7.24
N THR A 106 9.54 11.78 7.46
CA THR A 106 8.43 11.79 8.40
C THR A 106 7.26 12.55 7.79
N GLY A 107 6.05 12.21 8.19
CA GLY A 107 4.82 12.81 7.68
C GLY A 107 3.61 11.96 8.00
N THR A 108 2.48 12.27 7.38
CA THR A 108 1.20 11.62 7.66
C THR A 108 1.21 10.13 7.29
N LEU A 109 1.66 9.78 6.09
CA LEU A 109 1.73 8.39 5.65
C LEU A 109 2.83 7.60 6.37
N GLN A 110 3.95 8.23 6.68
CA GLN A 110 5.03 7.61 7.45
C GLN A 110 4.60 7.27 8.88
N GLU A 111 3.78 8.12 9.49
CA GLU A 111 3.19 7.84 10.82
C GLU A 111 2.21 6.67 10.75
N GLN A 112 1.40 6.59 9.70
CA GLN A 112 0.52 5.44 9.46
C GLN A 112 1.32 4.13 9.34
N GLY A 113 2.41 4.14 8.54
CA GLY A 113 3.30 2.99 8.40
C GLY A 113 3.93 2.58 9.73
N ARG A 114 4.40 3.55 10.53
CA ARG A 114 4.98 3.32 11.86
C ARG A 114 3.99 2.63 12.81
N LEU A 115 2.72 3.04 12.81
CA LEU A 115 1.67 2.43 13.63
C LEU A 115 1.40 0.97 13.22
N SER A 116 1.44 0.68 11.92
CA SER A 116 1.34 -0.69 11.40
C SER A 116 2.51 -1.56 11.84
N GLU A 117 3.74 -1.05 11.73
CA GLU A 117 4.95 -1.75 12.17
C GLU A 117 4.94 -1.99 13.68
N GLU A 118 4.53 -1.00 14.48
CA GLU A 118 4.38 -1.15 15.93
C GLU A 118 3.36 -2.23 16.31
N TYR A 119 2.21 -2.27 15.63
CA TYR A 119 1.22 -3.33 15.87
C TYR A 119 1.83 -4.72 15.62
N ILE A 120 2.46 -4.94 14.48
CA ILE A 120 3.09 -6.22 14.14
C ILE A 120 4.18 -6.58 15.14
N SER A 121 5.08 -5.65 15.44
CA SER A 121 6.13 -5.87 16.42
C SER A 121 5.56 -6.26 17.79
N LYS A 122 4.53 -5.57 18.25
CA LYS A 122 3.87 -5.82 19.52
C LYS A 122 3.24 -7.22 19.57
N VAL A 123 2.45 -7.59 18.59
CA VAL A 123 1.79 -8.92 18.60
C VAL A 123 2.80 -10.05 18.47
N CYS A 124 3.92 -9.84 17.74
CA CYS A 124 5.01 -10.79 17.63
C CYS A 124 5.84 -10.91 18.92
N GLN A 125 5.90 -9.88 19.76
CA GLN A 125 6.65 -9.88 21.01
C GLN A 125 5.84 -10.36 22.20
N GLU A 126 4.57 -9.99 22.28
CA GLU A 126 3.72 -10.23 23.47
C GLU A 126 3.00 -11.57 23.42
N GLY A 127 2.94 -12.24 22.25
CA GLY A 127 2.22 -13.53 22.13
C GLY A 127 0.72 -13.42 22.43
N THR A 128 0.13 -12.23 22.26
CA THR A 128 -1.29 -11.94 22.62
C THR A 128 -2.28 -12.76 21.79
N ILE A 129 -1.86 -13.23 20.62
CA ILE A 129 -2.67 -14.11 19.76
C ILE A 129 -2.39 -15.57 20.17
N PRO A 130 -3.42 -16.41 20.44
CA PRO A 130 -3.21 -17.79 20.90
C PRO A 130 -2.30 -18.64 20.02
N ALA A 131 -2.34 -18.41 18.70
CA ALA A 131 -1.44 -19.07 17.75
C ALA A 131 0.04 -18.71 18.00
N PHE A 132 0.32 -17.46 18.35
CA PHE A 132 1.67 -16.96 18.63
C PHE A 132 2.20 -17.51 19.95
N ASP A 133 1.39 -17.51 21.01
CA ASP A 133 1.76 -18.09 22.31
C ASP A 133 2.22 -19.55 22.17
N ARG A 134 1.54 -20.34 21.33
CA ARG A 134 1.92 -21.72 21.06
C ARG A 134 3.29 -21.84 20.37
N ILE A 135 3.57 -20.97 19.39
CA ILE A 135 4.86 -20.92 18.70
C ILE A 135 5.98 -20.47 19.65
N PHE A 136 5.70 -19.45 20.51
CA PHE A 136 6.64 -19.02 21.55
C PHE A 136 7.04 -20.18 22.49
N LYS A 137 6.07 -20.91 22.99
CA LYS A 137 6.32 -22.06 23.87
C LYS A 137 7.12 -23.16 23.19
N ALA A 138 6.85 -23.42 21.91
CA ALA A 138 7.60 -24.38 21.13
C ALA A 138 9.04 -23.95 20.86
N PHE A 139 9.26 -22.65 20.60
CA PHE A 139 10.59 -22.13 20.28
C PHE A 139 11.59 -22.34 21.41
N SER A 140 11.18 -22.29 22.65
CA SER A 140 12.04 -22.56 23.81
C SER A 140 12.58 -24.01 23.85
N LYS A 141 11.94 -24.91 23.11
CA LYS A 141 12.31 -26.33 23.00
C LYS A 141 12.97 -26.67 21.64
N ASP A 142 13.19 -25.66 20.78
CA ASP A 142 13.74 -25.88 19.44
C ASP A 142 15.15 -26.40 19.47
N ASP A 143 15.38 -27.49 18.70
CA ASP A 143 16.69 -28.06 18.43
C ASP A 143 17.06 -27.77 16.97
N MET A 144 17.97 -26.79 16.78
CA MET A 144 18.44 -26.40 15.46
C MET A 144 18.97 -27.57 14.65
N SER A 145 19.65 -28.53 15.28
CA SER A 145 20.22 -29.69 14.58
C SER A 145 19.14 -30.59 14.01
N LYS A 146 18.05 -30.83 14.77
CA LYS A 146 16.90 -31.58 14.29
C LYS A 146 16.17 -30.85 13.16
N ASN A 147 15.95 -29.55 13.30
CA ASN A 147 15.29 -28.72 12.27
C ASN A 147 16.09 -28.73 10.96
N VAL A 148 17.41 -28.60 11.04
CA VAL A 148 18.30 -28.73 9.87
C VAL A 148 18.25 -30.14 9.27
N GLN A 149 18.17 -31.19 10.08
CA GLN A 149 18.05 -32.57 9.54
C GLN A 149 16.74 -32.75 8.76
N ILE A 150 15.64 -32.10 9.19
CA ILE A 150 14.38 -32.10 8.44
C ILE A 150 14.57 -31.42 7.07
N LEU A 151 15.23 -30.27 7.05
CA LEU A 151 15.57 -29.57 5.80
C LEU A 151 16.43 -30.44 4.88
N LEU A 152 17.50 -31.04 5.40
CA LEU A 152 18.39 -31.91 4.63
C LEU A 152 17.65 -33.13 4.05
N ASN A 153 16.71 -33.70 4.78
CA ASN A 153 15.91 -34.82 4.29
C ASN A 153 15.05 -34.36 3.08
N LYS A 154 14.39 -33.20 3.16
CA LYS A 154 13.63 -32.67 2.03
C LYS A 154 14.49 -32.43 0.79
N LEU A 155 15.72 -31.92 0.97
CA LEU A 155 16.65 -31.70 -0.15
C LEU A 155 17.08 -33.04 -0.76
N ARG A 156 17.23 -34.08 0.05
CA ARG A 156 17.53 -35.44 -0.40
C ARG A 156 16.36 -36.07 -1.15
N ASP A 157 15.14 -35.87 -0.64
CA ASP A 157 13.92 -36.36 -1.30
C ASP A 157 13.77 -35.75 -2.70
N ILE A 158 14.01 -34.43 -2.84
CA ILE A 158 14.03 -33.76 -4.16
C ILE A 158 15.10 -34.40 -5.06
N GLU A 159 16.30 -34.71 -4.53
CA GLU A 159 17.37 -35.31 -5.32
C GLU A 159 17.00 -36.71 -5.81
N ASN A 160 16.35 -37.51 -4.97
CA ASN A 160 16.06 -38.91 -5.24
C ASN A 160 14.77 -39.10 -6.08
N ASP A 161 13.72 -38.33 -5.75
CA ASP A 161 12.38 -38.49 -6.34
C ASP A 161 12.27 -37.86 -7.73
N VAL A 162 13.02 -36.82 -8.02
CA VAL A 162 12.95 -36.10 -9.30
C VAL A 162 13.93 -36.71 -10.30
N THR A 163 13.50 -37.68 -11.11
CA THR A 163 14.34 -38.34 -12.11
C THR A 163 14.12 -37.84 -13.53
N ASN A 164 12.99 -37.15 -13.78
CA ASN A 164 12.61 -36.57 -15.06
C ASN A 164 11.85 -35.28 -14.85
N GLU A 165 11.54 -34.58 -15.95
CA GLU A 165 10.84 -33.27 -15.91
C GLU A 165 9.43 -33.38 -15.34
N ASP A 166 8.68 -34.43 -15.64
CA ASP A 166 7.31 -34.57 -15.15
C ASP A 166 7.29 -34.75 -13.62
N GLU A 167 8.24 -35.46 -13.07
CA GLU A 167 8.43 -35.60 -11.63
C GLU A 167 8.84 -34.25 -10.99
N ALA A 168 9.65 -33.45 -11.71
CA ALA A 168 10.00 -32.12 -11.21
C ALA A 168 8.77 -31.20 -11.08
N TRP A 169 7.87 -31.19 -12.06
CA TRP A 169 6.65 -30.38 -12.02
C TRP A 169 5.66 -30.90 -10.98
N LYS A 170 5.55 -32.22 -10.80
CA LYS A 170 4.76 -32.80 -9.69
C LYS A 170 5.33 -32.39 -8.33
N LYS A 171 6.64 -32.50 -8.15
CA LYS A 171 7.31 -32.09 -6.92
C LYS A 171 7.15 -30.60 -6.65
N MET A 172 7.18 -29.77 -7.69
CA MET A 172 6.89 -28.33 -7.57
C MET A 172 5.48 -28.10 -7.02
N ALA A 173 4.47 -28.76 -7.58
CA ALA A 173 3.10 -28.65 -7.11
C ALA A 173 2.93 -29.14 -5.66
N GLU A 174 3.62 -30.20 -5.27
CA GLU A 174 3.66 -30.70 -3.89
C GLU A 174 4.25 -29.65 -2.95
N LEU A 175 5.39 -29.06 -3.31
CA LEU A 175 6.03 -28.00 -2.54
C LEU A 175 5.15 -26.75 -2.45
N MET A 176 4.46 -26.37 -3.53
CA MET A 176 3.51 -25.27 -3.53
C MET A 176 2.34 -25.54 -2.56
N LYS A 177 1.82 -26.77 -2.50
CA LYS A 177 0.82 -27.17 -1.49
C LYS A 177 1.38 -27.12 -0.05
N GLU A 178 2.67 -27.29 0.11
CA GLU A 178 3.37 -27.11 1.40
C GLU A 178 3.71 -25.63 1.69
N GLY A 179 3.31 -24.69 0.81
CA GLY A 179 3.53 -23.27 0.96
C GLY A 179 4.93 -22.79 0.62
N TYR A 180 5.67 -23.53 -0.20
CA TYR A 180 6.91 -23.04 -0.79
C TYR A 180 6.60 -22.21 -2.03
N THR A 181 7.25 -21.05 -2.12
CA THR A 181 7.06 -20.09 -3.20
C THR A 181 8.31 -20.05 -4.07
N ALA A 182 8.39 -20.90 -5.10
CA ALA A 182 9.40 -20.72 -6.14
C ALA A 182 9.16 -21.70 -7.31
N PRO A 183 9.06 -21.20 -8.49
CA PRO A 183 8.97 -19.80 -8.92
C PRO A 183 7.58 -19.20 -8.71
N LEU A 184 6.57 -20.02 -8.42
CA LEU A 184 5.17 -19.63 -8.28
C LEU A 184 4.64 -20.04 -6.91
N ASP A 185 3.64 -19.29 -6.43
CA ASP A 185 2.88 -19.62 -5.25
C ASP A 185 1.51 -20.21 -5.62
N TYR A 186 0.96 -21.05 -4.75
CA TYR A 186 -0.38 -21.61 -4.90
C TYR A 186 -1.30 -21.14 -3.78
N GLY A 187 -2.42 -20.57 -4.16
CA GLY A 187 -3.38 -20.04 -3.21
C GLY A 187 -4.74 -19.81 -3.85
N VAL A 188 -5.39 -18.73 -3.49
CA VAL A 188 -6.66 -18.26 -4.06
C VAL A 188 -6.56 -16.82 -4.49
N TRP A 189 -7.23 -16.47 -5.59
CA TRP A 189 -7.28 -15.10 -6.09
C TRP A 189 -8.63 -14.76 -6.71
N PRO A 190 -9.18 -13.56 -6.47
CA PRO A 190 -10.44 -13.15 -7.07
C PRO A 190 -10.21 -12.56 -8.47
N VAL A 191 -10.92 -13.10 -9.45
CA VAL A 191 -10.95 -12.58 -10.82
C VAL A 191 -12.41 -12.40 -11.23
N ARG A 192 -12.77 -11.21 -11.67
CA ARG A 192 -14.15 -10.87 -12.09
C ARG A 192 -15.20 -11.29 -11.04
N ARG A 193 -14.89 -10.98 -9.77
CA ARG A 193 -15.75 -11.24 -8.61
C ARG A 193 -16.07 -12.73 -8.36
N LYS A 194 -15.16 -13.61 -8.74
CA LYS A 194 -15.20 -15.01 -8.35
C LYS A 194 -13.82 -15.44 -7.90
N VAL A 195 -13.74 -16.16 -6.80
CA VAL A 195 -12.50 -16.70 -6.26
C VAL A 195 -12.15 -18.00 -6.98
N TYR A 196 -10.92 -18.06 -7.48
CA TYR A 196 -10.35 -19.24 -8.12
C TYR A 196 -9.15 -19.76 -7.32
N PRO A 197 -8.86 -21.07 -7.37
CA PRO A 197 -7.50 -21.54 -7.12
C PRO A 197 -6.54 -20.77 -8.04
N ALA A 198 -5.39 -20.36 -7.56
CA ALA A 198 -4.54 -19.45 -8.31
C ALA A 198 -3.07 -19.86 -8.28
N LEU A 199 -2.40 -19.71 -9.44
CA LEU A 199 -0.96 -19.59 -9.54
C LEU A 199 -0.63 -18.10 -9.44
N ILE A 200 0.08 -17.72 -8.41
CA ILE A 200 0.38 -16.34 -8.05
C ILE A 200 1.87 -16.12 -8.32
N SER A 201 2.22 -15.02 -9.00
CA SER A 201 3.62 -14.68 -9.18
C SER A 201 4.26 -14.32 -7.83
N ASN A 202 5.48 -14.79 -7.61
CA ASN A 202 6.21 -14.43 -6.41
C ASN A 202 6.73 -12.99 -6.52
N LYS A 203 6.60 -12.16 -5.47
CA LYS A 203 7.16 -10.79 -5.40
C LYS A 203 8.67 -10.72 -5.60
N ASN A 204 9.38 -11.84 -5.43
CA ASN A 204 10.81 -11.92 -5.74
C ASN A 204 11.10 -11.96 -7.24
N PHE A 205 10.08 -12.00 -8.10
CA PHE A 205 10.20 -11.66 -9.50
C PHE A 205 10.24 -10.13 -9.60
N GLY A 206 11.40 -9.57 -9.90
CA GLY A 206 11.55 -8.14 -10.04
C GLY A 206 10.73 -7.63 -11.24
N HIS A 207 9.97 -6.54 -11.05
CA HIS A 207 9.29 -5.84 -12.12
C HIS A 207 10.19 -4.74 -12.68
N THR A 208 10.33 -4.73 -14.01
CA THR A 208 10.63 -3.52 -14.76
C THR A 208 9.51 -3.32 -15.79
N ASP A 209 9.05 -2.10 -15.98
CA ASP A 209 7.93 -1.70 -16.81
C ASP A 209 7.64 -2.58 -18.02
N GLY A 210 6.69 -3.51 -17.87
CA GLY A 210 6.11 -4.30 -18.97
C GLY A 210 6.98 -5.45 -19.48
N GLU A 211 8.17 -5.64 -18.94
CA GLU A 211 9.02 -6.78 -19.22
C GLU A 211 9.04 -7.74 -18.05
N ILE A 212 9.07 -8.98 -18.41
CA ILE A 212 9.16 -10.08 -17.48
C ILE A 212 10.54 -10.19 -16.96
N VAL A 213 10.60 -10.19 -15.68
CA VAL A 213 11.87 -10.38 -15.04
C VAL A 213 11.79 -11.70 -14.33
N GLY A 214 12.70 -12.53 -14.61
CA GLY A 214 12.80 -13.80 -14.05
C GLY A 214 13.12 -13.86 -12.61
N ILE A 215 13.37 -15.05 -12.18
CA ILE A 215 14.03 -15.30 -10.91
C ILE A 215 15.43 -14.70 -11.01
N PHE A 216 15.49 -13.37 -10.92
CA PHE A 216 16.74 -12.70 -10.62
C PHE A 216 16.91 -12.78 -9.12
N ILE A 217 17.74 -13.67 -8.73
CA ILE A 217 18.47 -13.49 -7.52
C ILE A 217 19.41 -12.32 -7.79
N LYS A 218 18.95 -11.08 -7.51
CA LYS A 218 19.85 -9.94 -7.51
C LYS A 218 20.92 -10.19 -6.46
N ASP A 219 22.16 -9.88 -6.79
CA ASP A 219 23.39 -10.12 -5.99
C ASP A 219 23.26 -9.89 -4.47
N GLN A 220 22.37 -9.01 -4.03
CA GLN A 220 22.20 -8.70 -2.61
C GLN A 220 21.31 -9.71 -1.85
N ASP A 221 20.26 -10.22 -2.45
CA ASP A 221 19.35 -11.19 -1.80
C ASP A 221 19.89 -12.61 -1.91
N GLU A 222 20.56 -12.93 -3.01
CA GLU A 222 21.34 -14.14 -3.20
C GLU A 222 22.43 -14.26 -2.16
N CYS A 223 23.19 -13.18 -1.98
CA CYS A 223 24.24 -13.09 -0.98
C CYS A 223 23.69 -13.27 0.44
N ALA A 224 22.51 -12.69 0.76
CA ALA A 224 21.92 -12.79 2.09
C ALA A 224 21.40 -14.19 2.41
N THR A 225 20.74 -14.87 1.45
CA THR A 225 20.26 -16.26 1.63
C THR A 225 21.40 -17.25 1.60
N ALA A 226 22.34 -17.10 0.67
CA ALA A 226 23.55 -17.94 0.60
C ALA A 226 24.41 -17.80 1.86
N VAL A 227 24.63 -16.57 2.35
CA VAL A 227 25.39 -16.34 3.59
C VAL A 227 24.65 -16.86 4.82
N ARG A 228 23.31 -16.71 4.91
CA ARG A 228 22.54 -17.29 6.02
C ARG A 228 22.62 -18.81 6.02
N THR A 229 22.43 -19.41 4.86
CA THR A 229 22.47 -20.87 4.68
C THR A 229 23.88 -21.39 4.95
N ALA A 230 24.92 -20.78 4.42
CA ALA A 230 26.30 -21.15 4.68
C ALA A 230 26.66 -21.05 6.18
N ARG A 231 26.22 -19.99 6.86
CA ARG A 231 26.41 -19.82 8.32
C ARG A 231 25.66 -20.89 9.13
N MET A 232 24.46 -21.25 8.71
CA MET A 232 23.69 -22.32 9.35
C MET A 232 24.39 -23.66 9.22
N PHE A 233 24.84 -24.02 8.01
CA PHE A 233 25.56 -25.28 7.78
C PHE A 233 26.96 -25.31 8.43
N ALA A 234 27.69 -24.18 8.42
CA ALA A 234 28.97 -24.07 9.10
C ALA A 234 28.86 -24.29 10.62
N LYS A 235 27.80 -23.82 11.27
CA LYS A 235 27.54 -24.11 12.69
C LYS A 235 27.34 -25.59 12.98
N LEU A 236 27.01 -26.38 11.98
CA LEU A 236 26.79 -27.83 12.06
C LEU A 236 27.99 -28.63 11.57
N GLY A 237 29.12 -27.95 11.25
CA GLY A 237 30.31 -28.59 10.73
C GLY A 237 30.17 -29.15 9.31
N GLN A 238 29.22 -28.61 8.51
CA GLN A 238 28.97 -29.02 7.14
C GLN A 238 29.27 -27.86 6.17
N GLU A 239 30.04 -28.15 5.12
CA GLU A 239 30.22 -27.24 3.98
C GLU A 239 29.19 -27.53 2.91
N VAL A 240 28.41 -26.49 2.53
CA VAL A 240 27.43 -26.59 1.46
C VAL A 240 27.63 -25.43 0.49
N ASP A 241 27.85 -25.77 -0.77
CA ASP A 241 27.98 -24.80 -1.85
C ASP A 241 26.57 -24.40 -2.35
N VAL A 242 26.00 -23.38 -1.72
CA VAL A 242 24.65 -22.88 -2.01
C VAL A 242 24.56 -22.27 -3.41
N ALA A 243 25.66 -21.74 -3.93
CA ALA A 243 25.70 -21.16 -5.28
C ALA A 243 25.41 -22.18 -6.39
N LYS A 244 25.63 -23.47 -6.13
CA LYS A 244 25.27 -24.54 -7.09
C LYS A 244 23.77 -24.80 -7.21
N TRP A 245 22.98 -24.29 -6.28
CA TRP A 245 21.53 -24.52 -6.24
C TRP A 245 20.73 -23.31 -6.73
N ALA A 246 21.35 -22.13 -6.77
CA ALA A 246 20.69 -20.94 -7.25
C ALA A 246 20.36 -21.08 -8.75
N PRO A 247 19.12 -20.89 -9.17
CA PRO A 247 18.78 -20.85 -10.58
C PRO A 247 19.49 -19.66 -11.23
N GLN A 248 20.26 -19.93 -12.29
CA GLN A 248 21.00 -18.88 -12.98
C GLN A 248 20.15 -18.26 -14.10
N GLY A 249 19.83 -16.98 -13.94
CA GLY A 249 19.48 -16.08 -15.05
C GLY A 249 18.25 -16.41 -15.87
N ARG A 250 17.14 -16.84 -15.28
CA ARG A 250 15.91 -17.13 -16.02
C ARG A 250 14.77 -16.21 -15.62
N CYS A 251 14.04 -15.78 -16.62
CA CYS A 251 13.05 -14.71 -16.51
C CYS A 251 11.65 -15.16 -16.90
N ALA A 252 10.63 -14.84 -16.12
CA ALA A 252 9.22 -14.88 -16.50
C ALA A 252 8.47 -13.66 -15.96
N THR A 253 7.69 -12.93 -16.75
CA THR A 253 6.97 -11.71 -16.36
C THR A 253 5.47 -11.87 -16.37
N GLY A 254 4.84 -11.21 -15.47
CA GLY A 254 3.46 -10.79 -15.48
C GLY A 254 3.32 -9.64 -14.52
N ARG A 255 2.43 -8.70 -14.79
CA ARG A 255 2.06 -7.73 -13.76
C ARG A 255 1.28 -8.47 -12.69
N GLU A 256 1.61 -8.27 -11.41
CA GLU A 256 0.91 -8.86 -10.25
C GLU A 256 -0.62 -8.69 -10.30
N GLU A 257 -1.10 -7.71 -11.05
CA GLU A 257 -2.50 -7.32 -11.17
C GLU A 257 -3.20 -7.92 -12.39
N GLU A 258 -2.47 -8.54 -13.32
CA GLU A 258 -3.05 -9.16 -14.51
C GLU A 258 -3.14 -10.68 -14.33
N TYR A 259 -4.35 -11.16 -14.07
CA TYR A 259 -4.66 -12.58 -14.02
C TYR A 259 -5.59 -12.97 -15.16
N VAL A 260 -5.33 -14.11 -15.74
CA VAL A 260 -6.20 -14.77 -16.72
C VAL A 260 -6.83 -16.01 -16.09
N VAL A 261 -8.07 -16.30 -16.42
CA VAL A 261 -8.71 -17.55 -15.99
C VAL A 261 -8.53 -18.60 -17.06
N ILE A 262 -7.95 -19.71 -16.67
CA ILE A 262 -7.74 -20.88 -17.51
C ILE A 262 -8.77 -21.95 -17.10
N GLY A 263 -9.56 -22.43 -18.05
CA GLY A 263 -10.67 -23.33 -17.77
C GLY A 263 -11.93 -22.62 -17.23
N GLY A 264 -12.90 -23.38 -16.77
CA GLY A 264 -14.20 -22.89 -16.33
C GLY A 264 -15.11 -22.43 -17.46
N ASN A 265 -16.40 -22.22 -17.18
CA ASN A 265 -17.42 -21.79 -18.15
C ASN A 265 -17.36 -20.28 -18.52
N THR A 266 -16.18 -19.65 -18.49
CA THR A 266 -16.04 -18.19 -18.56
C THR A 266 -15.76 -17.63 -19.96
N GLY A 267 -15.80 -18.45 -21.02
CA GLY A 267 -15.54 -17.99 -22.40
C GLY A 267 -14.09 -17.61 -22.69
N GLY A 268 -13.17 -17.80 -21.73
CA GLY A 268 -11.74 -17.63 -21.90
C GLY A 268 -11.02 -18.87 -22.44
N THR A 269 -9.70 -18.80 -22.56
CA THR A 269 -8.85 -19.91 -23.00
C THR A 269 -9.11 -21.13 -22.11
N ARG A 270 -9.56 -22.23 -22.68
CA ARG A 270 -9.75 -23.50 -21.93
C ARG A 270 -8.38 -24.00 -21.49
N ALA A 271 -8.31 -24.69 -20.33
CA ALA A 271 -7.10 -25.42 -19.92
C ALA A 271 -6.67 -26.44 -21.01
N ALA A 272 -7.64 -27.00 -21.75
CA ALA A 272 -7.40 -27.74 -22.99
C ALA A 272 -6.67 -26.92 -24.09
N GLY A 273 -6.59 -25.61 -23.97
CA GLY A 273 -5.81 -24.75 -24.86
C GLY A 273 -4.35 -24.55 -24.44
N LEU A 274 -3.97 -24.95 -23.21
CA LEU A 274 -2.56 -25.00 -22.84
C LEU A 274 -1.89 -26.17 -23.56
N PRO A 275 -0.68 -25.98 -24.12
CA PRO A 275 0.07 -27.06 -24.77
C PRO A 275 0.19 -28.26 -23.82
N ALA A 276 -0.06 -29.46 -24.30
CA ALA A 276 -0.11 -30.71 -23.50
C ALA A 276 1.19 -31.05 -22.74
N GLY A 277 2.26 -30.33 -22.93
CA GLY A 277 3.53 -30.51 -22.25
C GLY A 277 4.02 -29.28 -21.50
N SER A 278 3.22 -28.20 -21.45
CA SER A 278 3.68 -26.96 -20.82
C SER A 278 3.81 -27.11 -19.29
N PRO A 279 4.81 -26.45 -18.69
CA PRO A 279 4.99 -26.40 -17.24
C PRO A 279 3.73 -26.01 -16.47
N THR A 280 3.04 -24.96 -16.89
CA THR A 280 1.79 -24.49 -16.26
C THR A 280 0.73 -25.58 -16.28
N ARG A 281 0.53 -26.29 -17.39
CA ARG A 281 -0.44 -27.38 -17.48
C ARG A 281 -0.09 -28.53 -16.52
N LYS A 282 1.17 -28.95 -16.52
CA LYS A 282 1.64 -30.03 -15.62
C LYS A 282 1.47 -29.68 -14.16
N ILE A 283 1.72 -28.43 -13.78
CA ILE A 283 1.48 -27.92 -12.44
C ILE A 283 -0.03 -27.98 -12.10
N PHE A 284 -0.91 -27.54 -13.01
CA PHE A 284 -2.36 -27.59 -12.81
C PHE A 284 -2.88 -29.01 -12.57
N GLU A 285 -2.47 -29.95 -13.40
CA GLU A 285 -2.83 -31.36 -13.27
C GLU A 285 -2.36 -31.93 -11.92
N ALA A 286 -1.13 -31.60 -11.51
CA ALA A 286 -0.56 -32.04 -10.23
C ALA A 286 -1.20 -31.37 -9.00
N LEU A 287 -1.71 -30.14 -9.16
CA LEU A 287 -2.50 -29.47 -8.11
C LEU A 287 -3.90 -30.06 -7.97
N GLY A 288 -4.39 -30.81 -8.97
CA GLY A 288 -5.70 -31.46 -8.95
C GLY A 288 -6.84 -30.49 -9.27
N VAL A 289 -6.56 -29.40 -9.98
CA VAL A 289 -7.60 -28.45 -10.44
C VAL A 289 -8.19 -28.94 -11.75
N SER A 290 -9.52 -29.09 -11.80
CA SER A 290 -10.20 -29.53 -13.01
C SER A 290 -10.45 -28.39 -14.00
N ASP A 291 -10.60 -28.74 -15.29
CA ASP A 291 -10.97 -27.81 -16.35
C ASP A 291 -12.32 -27.11 -16.09
N GLU A 292 -13.23 -27.79 -15.36
CA GLU A 292 -14.56 -27.27 -15.03
C GLU A 292 -14.49 -26.18 -13.91
N GLU A 293 -13.59 -26.37 -12.95
CA GLU A 293 -13.38 -25.38 -11.88
C GLU A 293 -12.69 -24.14 -12.40
N GLY A 294 -11.73 -24.31 -13.30
CA GLY A 294 -10.83 -23.26 -13.78
C GLY A 294 -9.86 -22.79 -12.72
N MET A 295 -8.77 -22.17 -13.16
CA MET A 295 -7.76 -21.58 -12.28
C MET A 295 -7.35 -20.20 -12.77
N ALA A 296 -7.10 -19.29 -11.85
CA ALA A 296 -6.45 -18.02 -12.17
C ALA A 296 -4.95 -18.24 -12.35
N ALA A 297 -4.37 -17.69 -13.41
CA ALA A 297 -2.93 -17.63 -13.62
C ALA A 297 -2.50 -16.19 -13.86
N PHE A 298 -1.27 -15.86 -13.46
CA PHE A 298 -0.69 -14.56 -13.79
C PHE A 298 -0.54 -14.39 -15.32
N ALA A 299 -0.63 -13.18 -15.84
CA ALA A 299 -0.70 -12.93 -17.28
C ALA A 299 0.56 -13.33 -18.07
N GLY A 300 1.68 -13.55 -17.37
CA GLY A 300 2.95 -13.98 -17.99
C GLY A 300 3.19 -15.49 -18.01
N TYR A 301 2.19 -16.32 -17.74
CA TYR A 301 2.38 -17.78 -17.67
C TYR A 301 2.87 -18.40 -18.99
N GLU A 302 2.53 -17.82 -20.13
CA GLU A 302 3.00 -18.29 -21.46
C GLU A 302 4.51 -18.13 -21.59
N ALA A 303 5.04 -16.99 -21.20
CA ALA A 303 6.48 -16.77 -21.20
C ALA A 303 7.21 -17.60 -20.12
N PHE A 304 6.58 -17.84 -18.98
CA PHE A 304 7.04 -18.81 -17.99
C PHE A 304 7.14 -20.20 -18.63
N ASP A 305 6.12 -20.65 -19.35
CA ASP A 305 6.12 -21.94 -20.02
C ASP A 305 7.23 -22.01 -21.09
N GLU A 306 7.40 -21.00 -21.93
CA GLU A 306 8.45 -20.95 -22.96
C GLU A 306 9.86 -21.04 -22.36
N GLU A 307 10.10 -20.39 -21.24
CA GLU A 307 11.41 -20.38 -20.59
C GLU A 307 11.69 -21.68 -19.85
N PHE A 308 10.75 -22.14 -19.02
CA PHE A 308 10.97 -23.31 -18.18
C PHE A 308 10.80 -24.66 -18.90
N GLN A 309 10.11 -24.69 -20.04
CA GLN A 309 10.02 -25.90 -20.87
C GLN A 309 11.39 -26.37 -21.40
N LYS A 310 12.37 -25.46 -21.47
CA LYS A 310 13.75 -25.77 -21.89
C LYS A 310 14.65 -26.22 -20.74
N SER A 311 14.14 -26.27 -19.52
CA SER A 311 14.92 -26.58 -18.33
C SER A 311 15.33 -28.04 -18.29
N THR A 312 16.58 -28.29 -17.96
CA THR A 312 17.05 -29.64 -17.65
C THR A 312 16.55 -30.09 -16.27
N VAL A 313 16.46 -31.39 -16.06
CA VAL A 313 16.12 -31.98 -14.74
C VAL A 313 17.03 -31.45 -13.62
N LYS A 314 18.32 -31.25 -13.92
CA LYS A 314 19.28 -30.69 -12.95
C LYS A 314 18.92 -29.26 -12.53
N GLU A 315 18.53 -28.42 -13.48
CA GLU A 315 18.11 -27.04 -13.21
C GLU A 315 16.79 -26.99 -12.42
N LEU A 316 15.82 -27.85 -12.77
CA LEU A 316 14.57 -27.95 -12.02
C LEU A 316 14.81 -28.44 -10.58
N LYS A 317 15.67 -29.44 -10.36
CA LYS A 317 16.11 -29.83 -9.02
C LYS A 317 16.73 -28.68 -8.24
N GLY A 318 17.59 -27.90 -8.89
CA GLY A 318 18.21 -26.71 -8.29
C GLY A 318 17.16 -25.69 -7.82
N LEU A 319 16.19 -25.41 -8.68
CA LEU A 319 15.07 -24.50 -8.39
C LEU A 319 14.25 -24.99 -7.17
N LEU A 320 13.85 -26.26 -7.15
CA LEU A 320 13.07 -26.85 -6.05
C LEU A 320 13.82 -26.79 -4.73
N LYS A 321 15.13 -27.14 -4.75
CA LYS A 321 15.97 -27.07 -3.56
C LYS A 321 16.13 -25.64 -3.05
N TYR A 322 16.32 -24.70 -3.97
CA TYR A 322 16.41 -23.29 -3.61
C TYR A 322 15.15 -22.81 -2.90
N ALA A 323 13.95 -23.14 -3.42
CA ALA A 323 12.67 -22.81 -2.80
C ALA A 323 12.59 -23.25 -1.33
N VAL A 324 12.99 -24.50 -1.09
CA VAL A 324 12.99 -25.07 0.26
C VAL A 324 13.98 -24.32 1.16
N ILE A 325 15.19 -24.06 0.68
CA ILE A 325 16.21 -23.39 1.47
C ILE A 325 15.83 -21.93 1.76
N ASP A 326 15.34 -21.19 0.78
CA ASP A 326 15.01 -19.76 0.96
C ASP A 326 14.01 -19.53 2.09
N ARG A 327 12.97 -20.36 2.18
CA ARG A 327 11.99 -20.28 3.26
C ARG A 327 12.52 -20.87 4.57
N ASP A 328 12.96 -22.13 4.53
CA ASP A 328 13.23 -22.91 5.75
C ASP A 328 14.48 -22.39 6.49
N ALA A 329 15.49 -21.89 5.77
CA ALA A 329 16.66 -21.29 6.41
C ALA A 329 16.34 -20.03 7.23
N LYS A 330 15.35 -19.22 6.79
CA LYS A 330 14.88 -18.05 7.54
C LYS A 330 14.25 -18.48 8.87
N PHE A 331 13.44 -19.54 8.84
CA PHE A 331 12.75 -20.04 10.02
C PHE A 331 13.68 -20.75 11.00
N ILE A 332 14.54 -21.65 10.51
CA ILE A 332 15.51 -22.35 11.34
C ILE A 332 16.55 -21.40 11.92
N GLY A 333 16.95 -20.38 11.16
CA GLY A 333 17.96 -19.39 11.57
C GLY A 333 17.42 -18.24 12.44
N ALA A 334 16.13 -18.23 12.79
CA ALA A 334 15.56 -17.19 13.63
C ALA A 334 16.22 -17.15 15.01
N LYS A 335 16.54 -15.94 15.48
CA LYS A 335 17.29 -15.75 16.74
C LYS A 335 16.42 -16.00 17.98
N ASN A 336 15.14 -15.75 17.87
CA ASN A 336 14.13 -15.92 18.91
C ASN A 336 12.72 -16.10 18.27
N ALA A 337 11.74 -16.40 19.08
CA ALA A 337 10.36 -16.60 18.63
C ALA A 337 9.75 -15.39 17.94
N SER A 338 10.05 -14.17 18.41
CA SER A 338 9.58 -12.94 17.77
C SER A 338 10.13 -12.81 16.35
N ALA A 339 11.43 -12.99 16.15
CA ALA A 339 12.06 -12.95 14.84
C ALA A 339 11.54 -14.05 13.89
N LEU A 340 11.16 -15.22 14.40
CA LEU A 340 10.49 -16.25 13.62
C LEU A 340 9.10 -15.78 13.18
N LEU A 341 8.30 -15.25 14.10
CA LEU A 341 6.96 -14.76 13.80
C LEU A 341 6.98 -13.57 12.84
N GLU A 342 7.89 -12.61 13.04
CA GLU A 342 8.11 -11.49 12.10
C GLU A 342 8.41 -12.02 10.69
N SER A 343 9.30 -13.00 10.56
CA SER A 343 9.62 -13.63 9.27
C SER A 343 8.39 -14.32 8.62
N VAL A 344 7.44 -14.83 9.42
CA VAL A 344 6.20 -15.41 8.91
C VAL A 344 5.22 -14.33 8.49
N VAL A 345 5.04 -13.32 9.31
CA VAL A 345 4.04 -12.26 9.11
C VAL A 345 4.41 -11.35 7.93
N GLU A 346 5.69 -11.07 7.73
CA GLU A 346 6.19 -10.29 6.59
C GLU A 346 6.16 -11.06 5.27
N ALA A 347 6.00 -12.38 5.32
CA ALA A 347 5.93 -13.17 4.12
C ALA A 347 4.63 -12.89 3.35
N TYR A 348 4.76 -12.74 2.05
CA TYR A 348 3.62 -12.62 1.15
C TYR A 348 2.72 -13.86 1.28
N HIS A 349 1.41 -13.67 1.34
CA HIS A 349 0.44 -14.75 1.59
C HIS A 349 0.72 -15.58 2.86
N ASN A 350 1.11 -14.91 3.96
CA ASN A 350 1.37 -15.61 5.21
C ASN A 350 0.10 -16.37 5.70
N PRO A 351 0.28 -17.56 6.32
CA PRO A 351 -0.85 -18.38 6.77
C PRO A 351 -1.65 -17.75 7.92
N LEU A 352 -1.07 -16.80 8.64
CA LEU A 352 -1.69 -16.11 9.78
C LEU A 352 -2.44 -14.85 9.36
N SER A 353 -2.45 -14.51 8.06
CA SER A 353 -2.99 -13.23 7.56
C SER A 353 -4.43 -12.98 8.02
N LEU A 354 -5.35 -13.94 7.90
CA LEU A 354 -6.74 -13.75 8.31
C LEU A 354 -6.89 -13.57 9.82
N ILE A 355 -6.11 -14.30 10.62
CA ILE A 355 -6.10 -14.15 12.09
C ILE A 355 -5.63 -12.76 12.48
N LEU A 356 -4.54 -12.28 11.87
CA LEU A 356 -3.99 -10.95 12.12
C LEU A 356 -4.94 -9.84 11.67
N ASN A 357 -5.52 -9.97 10.48
CA ASN A 357 -6.48 -9.01 9.96
C ASN A 357 -7.70 -8.88 10.88
N ARG A 358 -8.25 -10.02 11.34
CA ARG A 358 -9.37 -10.04 12.28
C ARG A 358 -8.98 -9.42 13.62
N HIS A 359 -7.89 -9.85 14.21
CA HIS A 359 -7.39 -9.31 15.47
C HIS A 359 -7.15 -7.79 15.41
N TYR A 360 -6.52 -7.30 14.32
CA TYR A 360 -6.32 -5.86 14.13
C TYR A 360 -7.65 -5.11 14.09
N SER A 361 -8.57 -5.58 13.26
CA SER A 361 -9.87 -4.95 13.07
C SER A 361 -10.71 -4.89 14.35
N GLU A 362 -10.65 -5.95 15.16
CA GLU A 362 -11.42 -6.06 16.40
C GLU A 362 -10.79 -5.31 17.59
N THR A 363 -9.46 -5.10 17.57
CA THR A 363 -8.75 -4.55 18.75
C THR A 363 -8.19 -3.14 18.53
N GLN A 364 -7.91 -2.73 17.30
CA GLN A 364 -7.26 -1.44 17.03
C GLN A 364 -8.21 -0.39 16.45
N VAL A 365 -9.36 -0.79 15.88
CA VAL A 365 -10.24 0.14 15.16
C VAL A 365 -11.64 0.16 15.77
N PRO A 366 -12.11 1.32 16.24
CA PRO A 366 -13.50 1.48 16.70
C PRO A 366 -14.49 1.18 15.56
N ALA A 367 -15.50 0.36 15.86
CA ALA A 367 -16.51 -0.05 14.86
C ALA A 367 -17.31 1.14 14.27
N GLU A 368 -17.52 2.19 15.09
CA GLU A 368 -18.17 3.42 14.62
C GLU A 368 -17.36 4.15 13.54
N ASN A 369 -16.03 4.06 13.55
CA ASN A 369 -15.21 4.67 12.51
C ASN A 369 -15.48 4.02 11.15
N LYS A 370 -15.63 2.68 11.10
CA LYS A 370 -16.01 1.98 9.88
C LYS A 370 -17.36 2.48 9.34
N ALA A 371 -18.36 2.64 10.19
CA ALA A 371 -19.68 3.12 9.78
C ALA A 371 -19.62 4.55 9.20
N ARG A 372 -18.87 5.46 9.86
CA ARG A 372 -18.70 6.85 9.41
C ARG A 372 -17.91 6.94 8.09
N VAL A 373 -16.84 6.15 7.95
CA VAL A 373 -16.06 6.10 6.70
C VAL A 373 -16.87 5.47 5.57
N THR A 374 -17.73 4.50 5.86
CA THR A 374 -18.68 3.96 4.87
C THR A 374 -19.66 5.05 4.39
N GLU A 375 -20.25 5.84 5.30
CA GLU A 375 -21.09 6.98 4.92
C GLU A 375 -20.34 7.98 4.05
N LEU A 376 -19.10 8.34 4.44
CA LEU A 376 -18.25 9.26 3.70
C LEU A 376 -17.96 8.73 2.29
N SER A 377 -17.71 7.43 2.14
CA SER A 377 -17.47 6.81 0.83
C SER A 377 -18.67 6.92 -0.10
N GLU A 378 -19.89 6.74 0.40
CA GLU A 378 -21.10 6.90 -0.40
C GLU A 378 -21.39 8.37 -0.78
N LEU A 379 -21.02 9.33 0.07
CA LEU A 379 -21.10 10.75 -0.27
C LEU A 379 -20.11 11.10 -1.40
N CYS A 380 -18.88 10.62 -1.34
CA CYS A 380 -17.89 10.79 -2.41
C CYS A 380 -18.35 10.11 -3.71
N ARG A 381 -18.93 8.90 -3.64
CA ARG A 381 -19.50 8.22 -4.81
C ARG A 381 -20.61 9.02 -5.48
N LYS A 382 -21.53 9.58 -4.70
CA LYS A 382 -22.61 10.45 -5.22
C LYS A 382 -22.07 11.72 -5.89
N ALA A 383 -21.08 12.35 -5.28
CA ALA A 383 -20.43 13.52 -5.84
C ALA A 383 -19.73 13.20 -7.16
N PHE A 384 -19.00 12.08 -7.22
CA PHE A 384 -18.35 11.64 -8.44
C PHE A 384 -19.35 11.30 -9.55
N ALA A 385 -20.46 10.62 -9.24
CA ALA A 385 -21.51 10.35 -10.19
C ALA A 385 -22.11 11.64 -10.80
N ALA A 386 -22.28 12.68 -9.98
CA ALA A 386 -22.74 13.99 -10.45
C ALA A 386 -21.70 14.67 -11.37
N ARG A 387 -20.41 14.58 -11.08
CA ARG A 387 -19.35 15.08 -11.96
C ARG A 387 -19.31 14.37 -13.29
N LEU A 388 -19.42 13.03 -13.31
CA LEU A 388 -19.49 12.25 -14.54
C LEU A 388 -20.71 12.64 -15.39
N GLU A 389 -21.87 12.85 -14.77
CA GLU A 389 -23.07 13.30 -15.47
C GLU A 389 -22.90 14.70 -16.10
N ASN A 390 -22.27 15.61 -15.37
CA ASN A 390 -22.06 16.97 -15.81
C ASN A 390 -20.76 17.18 -16.63
N SER A 391 -20.02 16.11 -16.92
CA SER A 391 -18.79 16.20 -17.70
C SER A 391 -19.06 16.78 -19.10
N PRO A 392 -18.36 17.89 -19.48
CA PRO A 392 -18.62 18.55 -20.76
C PRO A 392 -18.01 17.83 -21.97
N TRP A 393 -17.12 16.86 -21.72
CA TRP A 393 -16.38 16.18 -22.78
C TRP A 393 -16.83 14.74 -23.02
N LEU A 394 -17.53 14.11 -22.05
CA LEU A 394 -18.08 12.77 -22.23
C LEU A 394 -19.34 12.81 -23.09
N SER A 395 -19.43 11.94 -24.07
CA SER A 395 -20.65 11.64 -24.79
C SER A 395 -21.70 11.01 -23.87
N SER A 396 -22.96 10.97 -24.30
CA SER A 396 -24.04 10.30 -23.55
C SER A 396 -23.71 8.81 -23.28
N GLU A 397 -23.08 8.13 -24.25
CA GLU A 397 -22.61 6.76 -24.08
C GLU A 397 -21.49 6.66 -23.05
N GLY A 398 -20.48 7.54 -23.13
CA GLY A 398 -19.37 7.60 -22.18
C GLY A 398 -19.85 7.86 -20.76
N LYS A 399 -20.78 8.80 -20.55
CA LYS A 399 -21.42 9.07 -19.25
C LYS A 399 -22.13 7.83 -18.71
N ALA A 400 -22.92 7.14 -19.56
CA ALA A 400 -23.64 5.94 -19.14
C ALA A 400 -22.69 4.82 -18.70
N LYS A 401 -21.62 4.55 -19.46
CA LYS A 401 -20.61 3.53 -19.13
C LYS A 401 -19.84 3.90 -17.85
N ALA A 402 -19.43 5.16 -17.71
CA ALA A 402 -18.70 5.61 -16.54
C ALA A 402 -19.55 5.51 -15.27
N LYS A 403 -20.82 5.92 -15.33
CA LYS A 403 -21.75 5.82 -14.22
C LYS A 403 -22.05 4.36 -13.86
N ASP A 404 -22.26 3.48 -14.85
CA ASP A 404 -22.44 2.04 -14.63
C ASP A 404 -21.23 1.42 -13.90
N LYS A 405 -20.02 1.77 -14.34
CA LYS A 405 -18.79 1.32 -13.68
C LYS A 405 -18.68 1.80 -12.23
N LEU A 406 -18.95 3.09 -11.97
CA LEU A 406 -18.95 3.64 -10.62
C LEU A 406 -20.04 3.03 -9.73
N GLN A 407 -21.22 2.80 -10.25
CA GLN A 407 -22.33 2.19 -9.52
C GLN A 407 -22.05 0.73 -9.16
N LYS A 408 -21.41 -0.01 -10.05
CA LYS A 408 -21.04 -1.41 -9.85
C LYS A 408 -19.73 -1.57 -9.07
N MET A 409 -19.00 -0.50 -8.82
CA MET A 409 -17.76 -0.54 -8.05
C MET A 409 -18.05 -0.94 -6.60
N TRP A 410 -17.44 -2.02 -6.14
CA TRP A 410 -17.47 -2.39 -4.73
C TRP A 410 -16.49 -1.53 -3.94
N ILE A 411 -16.89 -1.08 -2.77
CA ILE A 411 -16.00 -0.38 -1.84
C ILE A 411 -15.93 -1.19 -0.55
N PHE A 412 -14.78 -1.77 -0.31
CA PHE A 412 -14.48 -2.52 0.91
C PHE A 412 -13.88 -1.56 1.94
N ILE A 413 -14.48 -1.49 3.12
CA ILE A 413 -14.03 -0.62 4.21
C ILE A 413 -13.58 -1.49 5.37
N GLY A 414 -12.28 -1.47 5.63
CA GLY A 414 -11.63 -2.08 6.79
C GLY A 414 -11.66 -3.61 6.82
N TRP A 415 -12.80 -4.22 7.05
CA TRP A 415 -12.96 -5.66 7.23
C TRP A 415 -14.32 -6.17 6.74
N PRO A 416 -14.50 -7.48 6.47
CA PRO A 416 -15.76 -8.05 5.99
C PRO A 416 -16.88 -7.95 7.04
N SER A 417 -18.13 -8.11 6.60
CA SER A 417 -19.27 -8.17 7.54
C SER A 417 -19.29 -9.50 8.30
N SER A 418 -18.82 -10.56 7.66
CA SER A 418 -18.66 -11.89 8.26
C SER A 418 -17.34 -12.53 7.85
N TRP A 419 -16.72 -13.24 8.79
CA TRP A 419 -15.49 -13.99 8.54
C TRP A 419 -15.83 -15.42 8.13
N GLU A 420 -15.05 -16.00 7.18
CA GLU A 420 -15.18 -17.41 6.80
C GLU A 420 -14.50 -18.28 7.86
N GLU A 421 -15.30 -18.87 8.74
CA GLU A 421 -14.79 -19.66 9.87
C GLU A 421 -14.04 -20.93 9.43
N ASN A 422 -14.39 -21.51 8.26
CA ASN A 422 -13.68 -22.65 7.70
C ASN A 422 -12.29 -22.30 7.15
N ALA A 423 -11.96 -21.02 7.03
CA ALA A 423 -10.64 -20.54 6.63
C ALA A 423 -9.70 -20.30 7.83
N THR A 424 -10.05 -20.75 9.03
CA THR A 424 -9.21 -20.59 10.21
C THR A 424 -8.14 -21.66 10.25
N VAL A 425 -6.87 -21.25 10.08
CA VAL A 425 -5.73 -22.14 10.32
C VAL A 425 -5.57 -22.41 11.82
N LYS A 426 -5.14 -23.62 12.15
CA LYS A 426 -4.97 -24.05 13.55
C LYS A 426 -3.52 -24.43 13.80
N VAL A 427 -2.92 -23.85 14.82
CA VAL A 427 -1.62 -24.28 15.30
C VAL A 427 -1.78 -25.64 15.97
N SER A 428 -0.97 -26.63 15.56
CA SER A 428 -1.03 -27.98 16.12
C SER A 428 -0.84 -27.97 17.64
N SER A 429 -1.64 -28.76 18.33
CA SER A 429 -1.51 -29.02 19.77
C SER A 429 -0.43 -30.07 20.12
N ASP A 430 0.19 -30.71 19.15
CA ASP A 430 1.26 -31.68 19.35
C ASP A 430 2.49 -30.99 19.99
N GLU A 431 2.70 -31.25 21.27
CA GLU A 431 3.80 -30.67 22.04
C GLU A 431 5.19 -31.11 21.61
N SER A 432 5.30 -32.16 20.81
CA SER A 432 6.58 -32.66 20.28
C SER A 432 7.08 -31.81 19.10
N MET A 433 6.22 -31.03 18.45
CA MET A 433 6.59 -30.20 17.32
C MET A 433 7.41 -28.98 17.74
N SER A 434 8.52 -28.76 17.05
CA SER A 434 9.31 -27.52 17.16
C SER A 434 8.56 -26.32 16.58
N ALA A 435 8.94 -25.10 16.92
CA ALA A 435 8.35 -23.90 16.35
C ALA A 435 8.48 -23.87 14.82
N TYR A 436 9.63 -24.27 14.28
CA TYR A 436 9.83 -24.45 12.85
C TYR A 436 8.80 -25.41 12.23
N GLN A 437 8.56 -26.58 12.85
CA GLN A 437 7.59 -27.55 12.35
C GLN A 437 6.15 -27.00 12.41
N LEU A 438 5.79 -26.28 13.48
CA LEU A 438 4.49 -25.61 13.61
C LEU A 438 4.27 -24.58 12.49
N VAL A 439 5.29 -23.78 12.19
CA VAL A 439 5.22 -22.80 11.09
C VAL A 439 5.07 -23.51 9.74
N CYS A 440 5.85 -24.57 9.49
CA CYS A 440 5.70 -25.37 8.27
C CYS A 440 4.30 -25.98 8.13
N ASP A 441 3.70 -26.44 9.23
CA ASP A 441 2.34 -26.98 9.25
C ASP A 441 1.30 -25.89 8.92
N LEU A 442 1.46 -24.69 9.46
CA LEU A 442 0.61 -23.53 9.10
C LEU A 442 0.66 -23.22 7.60
N TYR A 443 1.84 -23.27 6.98
CA TYR A 443 1.97 -23.05 5.54
C TYR A 443 1.27 -24.12 4.69
N LYS A 444 1.27 -25.39 5.12
CA LYS A 444 0.50 -26.45 4.46
C LYS A 444 -1.01 -26.19 4.50
N GLN A 445 -1.50 -25.58 5.58
CA GLN A 445 -2.90 -25.26 5.74
C GLN A 445 -3.39 -24.20 4.74
N ARG A 446 -2.51 -23.36 4.16
CA ARG A 446 -2.89 -22.44 3.08
C ARG A 446 -3.59 -23.16 1.93
N ALA A 447 -3.03 -24.23 1.43
CA ALA A 447 -3.61 -24.98 0.33
C ALA A 447 -4.79 -25.84 0.79
N SER A 448 -4.70 -26.49 1.94
CA SER A 448 -5.69 -27.46 2.42
C SER A 448 -6.91 -26.81 3.10
N VAL A 449 -6.78 -25.59 3.62
CA VAL A 449 -7.84 -24.84 4.31
C VAL A 449 -8.37 -23.70 3.44
N PHE A 450 -7.50 -22.78 2.97
CA PHE A 450 -7.97 -21.60 2.25
C PHE A 450 -8.54 -21.93 0.88
N VAL A 451 -7.88 -22.81 0.11
CA VAL A 451 -8.39 -23.12 -1.23
C VAL A 451 -9.79 -23.72 -1.19
N PRO A 452 -10.11 -24.75 -0.37
CA PRO A 452 -11.48 -25.25 -0.26
C PRO A 452 -12.49 -24.22 0.30
N ALA A 453 -12.09 -23.38 1.26
CA ALA A 453 -12.96 -22.42 1.90
C ALA A 453 -13.40 -21.30 0.94
N PHE A 454 -12.50 -20.85 0.07
CA PHE A 454 -12.73 -19.67 -0.77
C PHE A 454 -13.04 -19.97 -2.24
N LYS A 455 -12.60 -21.11 -2.79
CA LYS A 455 -12.82 -21.41 -4.21
C LYS A 455 -14.29 -21.36 -4.59
N GLY A 456 -14.59 -20.71 -5.72
CA GLY A 456 -15.96 -20.60 -6.25
C GLY A 456 -16.83 -19.53 -5.59
N LYS A 457 -16.39 -18.92 -4.48
CA LYS A 457 -17.13 -17.85 -3.80
C LYS A 457 -17.21 -16.59 -4.67
N THR A 458 -18.33 -15.87 -4.58
CA THR A 458 -18.63 -14.70 -5.41
C THR A 458 -19.17 -13.50 -4.63
N ASP A 459 -19.40 -13.66 -3.35
CA ASP A 459 -19.93 -12.58 -2.51
C ASP A 459 -18.82 -11.64 -2.02
N VAL A 460 -19.25 -10.48 -1.57
CA VAL A 460 -18.41 -9.36 -1.18
C VAL A 460 -17.41 -9.73 -0.08
N ASP A 461 -17.90 -10.43 0.96
CA ASP A 461 -17.07 -10.74 2.13
C ASP A 461 -15.94 -11.72 1.79
N HIS A 462 -16.22 -12.76 0.98
CA HIS A 462 -15.19 -13.71 0.58
C HIS A 462 -14.17 -13.11 -0.38
N ILE A 463 -14.60 -12.26 -1.32
CA ILE A 463 -13.69 -11.53 -2.21
C ILE A 463 -12.77 -10.63 -1.38
N MET A 464 -13.32 -9.88 -0.42
CA MET A 464 -12.54 -9.01 0.45
C MET A 464 -11.51 -9.81 1.26
N GLN A 465 -11.93 -10.89 1.92
CA GLN A 465 -11.01 -11.74 2.71
C GLN A 465 -9.89 -12.33 1.86
N THR A 466 -10.21 -12.73 0.62
CA THR A 466 -9.18 -13.23 -0.30
C THR A 466 -8.15 -12.16 -0.63
N MET A 467 -8.57 -10.91 -0.81
CA MET A 467 -7.64 -9.78 -1.01
C MET A 467 -6.81 -9.49 0.24
N MET A 468 -7.40 -9.59 1.43
CA MET A 468 -6.71 -9.38 2.71
C MET A 468 -5.57 -10.36 2.97
N MET A 469 -5.56 -11.53 2.33
CA MET A 469 -4.47 -12.50 2.45
C MET A 469 -3.16 -11.99 1.86
N SER A 470 -3.23 -11.17 0.82
CA SER A 470 -2.05 -10.58 0.16
C SER A 470 -1.85 -9.11 0.48
N LYS A 471 -2.92 -8.42 0.85
CA LYS A 471 -2.96 -6.99 1.16
C LYS A 471 -3.62 -6.82 2.53
N PRO A 472 -2.84 -7.00 3.62
CA PRO A 472 -3.42 -7.04 4.96
C PRO A 472 -4.00 -5.70 5.38
N THR A 473 -5.13 -5.74 6.10
CA THR A 473 -5.88 -4.54 6.50
C THR A 473 -5.17 -3.67 7.53
N TYR A 474 -4.14 -4.21 8.20
CA TYR A 474 -3.28 -3.45 9.12
C TYR A 474 -2.14 -2.70 8.42
N ASP A 475 -1.91 -2.93 7.14
CA ASP A 475 -0.89 -2.24 6.36
C ASP A 475 -1.30 -0.79 6.06
N ALA A 476 -0.31 0.09 5.84
CA ALA A 476 -0.58 1.51 5.57
C ALA A 476 -0.85 1.74 4.07
N ASN A 477 -2.00 1.32 3.58
CA ASN A 477 -2.35 1.45 2.16
C ASN A 477 -3.87 1.46 1.91
N ALA A 478 -4.24 1.76 0.66
CA ALA A 478 -5.53 1.50 0.04
C ALA A 478 -5.27 1.10 -1.42
N VAL A 479 -6.20 0.43 -2.07
CA VAL A 479 -6.00 -0.01 -3.47
C VAL A 479 -7.32 -0.06 -4.24
N TYR A 480 -7.26 0.30 -5.53
CA TYR A 480 -8.27 -0.08 -6.51
C TYR A 480 -7.83 -1.32 -7.28
N ASN A 481 -8.70 -2.32 -7.40
CA ASN A 481 -8.46 -3.51 -8.20
C ASN A 481 -9.34 -3.49 -9.46
N PRO A 482 -8.77 -3.28 -10.65
CA PRO A 482 -9.51 -3.13 -11.90
C PRO A 482 -10.22 -4.43 -12.34
N ILE A 483 -9.64 -5.60 -12.06
CA ILE A 483 -10.15 -6.91 -12.48
C ILE A 483 -11.44 -7.26 -11.73
N ASN A 484 -11.61 -6.75 -10.53
CA ASN A 484 -12.80 -6.96 -9.71
C ASN A 484 -13.67 -5.70 -9.64
N ASN A 485 -13.23 -4.58 -10.20
CA ASN A 485 -13.84 -3.26 -10.08
C ASN A 485 -14.19 -2.97 -8.62
N CYS A 486 -13.20 -3.03 -7.74
CA CYS A 486 -13.37 -2.77 -6.32
C CYS A 486 -12.26 -1.88 -5.75
N VAL A 487 -12.65 -1.07 -4.78
CA VAL A 487 -11.77 -0.29 -3.91
C VAL A 487 -11.65 -1.04 -2.59
N TYR A 488 -10.45 -1.15 -2.05
CA TYR A 488 -10.22 -1.69 -0.73
C TYR A 488 -9.48 -0.66 0.14
N ILE A 489 -10.19 -0.11 1.13
CA ILE A 489 -9.66 0.81 2.14
C ILE A 489 -9.29 -0.02 3.37
N TYR A 490 -8.02 -0.03 3.73
CA TYR A 490 -7.53 -0.84 4.84
C TYR A 490 -8.01 -0.30 6.20
N ALA A 491 -8.13 -1.18 7.19
CA ALA A 491 -8.61 -0.82 8.52
C ALA A 491 -7.68 0.19 9.22
N SER A 492 -6.39 0.14 8.92
CA SER A 492 -5.40 1.11 9.40
C SER A 492 -5.74 2.56 9.04
N ASN A 493 -6.40 2.78 7.89
CA ASN A 493 -6.84 4.12 7.49
C ASN A 493 -8.05 4.64 8.27
N LEU A 494 -8.73 3.77 9.05
CA LEU A 494 -9.91 4.14 9.83
C LEU A 494 -9.58 4.72 11.21
N ILE A 495 -8.32 5.01 11.47
CA ILE A 495 -7.78 5.63 12.70
C ILE A 495 -6.87 6.81 12.35
N PRO A 496 -6.56 7.72 13.31
CA PRO A 496 -5.58 8.77 13.10
C PRO A 496 -4.22 8.22 12.61
N PRO A 497 -3.53 8.94 11.71
CA PRO A 497 -3.83 10.29 11.25
C PRO A 497 -4.76 10.36 10.01
N ILE A 498 -5.16 9.26 9.40
CA ILE A 498 -5.94 9.28 8.15
C ILE A 498 -7.41 9.61 8.40
N TYR A 499 -8.09 8.84 9.25
CA TYR A 499 -9.41 9.18 9.74
C TYR A 499 -9.35 9.53 11.22
N ASP A 500 -9.73 10.75 11.58
CA ASP A 500 -9.71 11.23 12.97
C ASP A 500 -11.08 11.78 13.36
N PRO A 501 -11.89 11.05 14.17
CA PRO A 501 -13.21 11.50 14.57
C PRO A 501 -13.18 12.75 15.49
N SER A 502 -12.01 13.12 16.02
CA SER A 502 -11.82 14.35 16.80
C SER A 502 -11.63 15.60 15.94
N LYS A 503 -11.37 15.42 14.64
CA LYS A 503 -11.16 16.48 13.68
C LYS A 503 -12.44 16.88 12.97
N SER A 504 -12.41 18.06 12.33
CA SER A 504 -13.54 18.57 11.57
C SER A 504 -13.92 17.69 10.37
N ASP A 505 -15.16 17.86 9.85
CA ASP A 505 -15.55 17.26 8.58
C ASP A 505 -14.60 17.68 7.45
N ALA A 506 -14.14 18.94 7.42
CA ALA A 506 -13.21 19.41 6.41
C ALA A 506 -11.91 18.58 6.40
N TYR A 507 -11.38 18.24 7.58
CA TYR A 507 -10.23 17.34 7.70
C TYR A 507 -10.54 15.96 7.16
N ASN A 508 -11.59 15.32 7.64
CA ASN A 508 -11.89 13.94 7.28
C ASN A 508 -12.29 13.79 5.81
N PHE A 509 -13.00 14.76 5.23
CA PHE A 509 -13.26 14.76 3.79
C PHE A 509 -12.01 15.00 2.96
N ALA A 510 -11.06 15.80 3.43
CA ALA A 510 -9.80 16.03 2.73
C ALA A 510 -8.84 14.83 2.85
N VAL A 511 -8.57 14.38 4.08
CA VAL A 511 -7.56 13.33 4.30
C VAL A 511 -8.12 11.96 3.96
N MET A 512 -9.25 11.54 4.55
CA MET A 512 -9.85 10.25 4.23
C MET A 512 -10.63 10.25 2.92
N GLY A 513 -11.38 11.32 2.66
CA GLY A 513 -12.24 11.42 1.47
C GLY A 513 -11.47 11.64 0.19
N ALA A 514 -10.55 12.60 0.15
CA ALA A 514 -9.82 12.94 -1.08
C ALA A 514 -8.58 12.08 -1.29
N THR A 515 -7.66 12.03 -0.29
CA THR A 515 -6.37 11.36 -0.49
C THR A 515 -6.46 9.83 -0.47
N THR A 516 -7.60 9.27 -0.03
CA THR A 516 -7.79 7.83 0.08
C THR A 516 -9.00 7.36 -0.74
N ILE A 517 -10.22 7.60 -0.28
CA ILE A 517 -11.44 7.04 -0.91
C ILE A 517 -11.64 7.55 -2.34
N GLY A 518 -11.62 8.87 -2.53
CA GLY A 518 -11.84 9.50 -3.83
C GLY A 518 -10.73 9.20 -4.81
N HIS A 519 -9.48 9.15 -4.32
CA HIS A 519 -8.30 8.73 -5.06
C HIS A 519 -8.50 7.30 -5.59
N GLU A 520 -8.79 6.33 -4.73
CA GLU A 520 -8.98 4.93 -5.15
C GLU A 520 -10.19 4.75 -6.07
N MET A 521 -11.29 5.47 -5.83
CA MET A 521 -12.43 5.44 -6.76
C MET A 521 -12.05 5.97 -8.14
N THR A 522 -11.20 7.02 -8.20
CA THR A 522 -10.80 7.64 -9.46
C THR A 522 -9.84 6.76 -10.25
N HIS A 523 -9.09 5.85 -9.60
CA HIS A 523 -8.33 4.82 -10.30
C HIS A 523 -9.18 3.93 -11.21
N GLY A 524 -10.47 3.80 -10.97
CA GLY A 524 -11.39 3.16 -11.91
C GLY A 524 -11.47 3.86 -13.29
N PHE A 525 -11.02 5.10 -13.38
CA PHE A 525 -11.20 6.00 -14.52
C PHE A 525 -9.90 6.67 -15.00
N ASP A 526 -8.77 6.34 -14.41
CA ASP A 526 -7.45 6.80 -14.83
C ASP A 526 -6.94 6.07 -16.09
N THR A 527 -5.68 6.29 -16.46
CA THR A 527 -5.06 5.67 -17.64
C THR A 527 -4.90 4.14 -17.54
N GLY A 528 -4.93 3.59 -16.33
CA GLY A 528 -4.92 2.16 -16.06
C GLY A 528 -6.33 1.57 -15.98
N GLY A 529 -7.15 2.10 -15.06
CA GLY A 529 -8.49 1.60 -14.79
C GLY A 529 -9.47 1.77 -15.95
N SER A 530 -9.34 2.83 -16.76
CA SER A 530 -10.18 3.03 -17.95
C SER A 530 -10.03 1.94 -19.02
N LYS A 531 -9.01 1.08 -18.93
CA LYS A 531 -8.84 -0.09 -19.79
C LYS A 531 -9.78 -1.25 -19.45
N TYR A 532 -10.50 -1.15 -18.33
CA TYR A 532 -11.41 -2.20 -17.84
C TYR A 532 -12.83 -1.70 -17.74
N ASP A 533 -13.78 -2.56 -18.10
CA ASP A 533 -15.21 -2.28 -17.97
C ASP A 533 -15.73 -2.44 -16.51
N ALA A 534 -17.03 -2.23 -16.31
CA ALA A 534 -17.68 -2.31 -15.01
C ALA A 534 -17.62 -3.70 -14.33
N THR A 535 -17.29 -4.75 -15.09
CA THR A 535 -17.22 -6.14 -14.63
C THR A 535 -15.81 -6.70 -14.58
N GLY A 536 -14.80 -5.84 -14.83
CA GLY A 536 -13.39 -6.21 -14.76
C GLY A 536 -12.85 -6.91 -16.01
N ASN A 537 -13.58 -6.85 -17.14
CA ASN A 537 -13.03 -7.30 -18.41
C ASN A 537 -12.09 -6.24 -18.98
N LYS A 538 -10.99 -6.67 -19.61
CA LYS A 538 -10.05 -5.78 -20.31
C LYS A 538 -10.72 -5.24 -21.58
N LYS A 539 -11.57 -4.22 -21.39
CA LYS A 539 -12.33 -3.53 -22.43
C LYS A 539 -12.36 -2.06 -22.09
N SER A 540 -11.87 -1.23 -23.01
CA SER A 540 -11.81 0.22 -22.80
C SER A 540 -13.15 0.79 -22.39
N LEU A 541 -13.18 1.55 -21.32
CA LEU A 541 -14.33 2.27 -20.81
C LEU A 541 -14.78 3.36 -21.80
N PHE A 542 -13.81 4.07 -22.36
CA PHE A 542 -14.03 5.13 -23.32
C PHE A 542 -13.77 4.66 -24.74
N SER A 543 -14.50 5.18 -25.70
CA SER A 543 -14.36 4.84 -27.13
C SER A 543 -14.47 6.09 -28.00
N GLY A 544 -13.94 6.02 -29.23
CA GLY A 544 -14.05 7.11 -30.20
C GLY A 544 -13.52 8.45 -29.67
N GLN A 545 -14.36 9.49 -29.76
CA GLN A 545 -14.03 10.86 -29.35
C GLN A 545 -13.74 10.98 -27.85
N ASP A 546 -14.49 10.27 -27.01
CA ASP A 546 -14.27 10.30 -25.55
C ASP A 546 -12.88 9.85 -25.19
N ASN A 547 -12.40 8.75 -25.80
CA ASN A 547 -11.05 8.25 -25.57
C ASN A 547 -9.98 9.23 -26.04
N SER A 548 -10.18 9.85 -27.21
CA SER A 548 -9.24 10.85 -27.74
C SER A 548 -9.12 12.07 -26.83
N VAL A 549 -10.25 12.58 -26.32
CA VAL A 549 -10.25 13.70 -25.39
C VAL A 549 -9.63 13.33 -24.05
N PHE A 550 -9.93 12.13 -23.52
CA PHE A 550 -9.34 11.65 -22.29
C PHE A 550 -7.79 11.55 -22.40
N LEU A 551 -7.28 10.94 -23.46
CA LEU A 551 -5.83 10.83 -23.67
C LEU A 551 -5.16 12.20 -23.85
N THR A 552 -5.82 13.16 -24.51
CA THR A 552 -5.31 14.53 -24.60
C THR A 552 -5.19 15.17 -23.20
N LYS A 553 -6.21 15.03 -22.37
CA LYS A 553 -6.20 15.57 -20.99
C LYS A 553 -5.17 14.86 -20.11
N ALA A 554 -5.00 13.54 -20.26
CA ALA A 554 -3.96 12.80 -19.58
C ALA A 554 -2.55 13.26 -20.00
N GLY A 555 -2.34 13.53 -21.30
CA GLY A 555 -1.10 14.14 -21.80
C GLY A 555 -0.83 15.51 -21.20
N GLN A 556 -1.85 16.40 -21.15
CA GLN A 556 -1.72 17.70 -20.50
C GLN A 556 -1.35 17.55 -19.00
N MET A 557 -1.92 16.58 -18.30
CA MET A 557 -1.57 16.29 -16.91
C MET A 557 -0.12 15.81 -16.78
N ALA A 558 0.31 14.93 -17.65
CA ALA A 558 1.70 14.45 -17.69
C ALA A 558 2.69 15.62 -17.92
N ASP A 559 2.40 16.48 -18.90
CA ASP A 559 3.22 17.65 -19.21
C ASP A 559 3.27 18.63 -18.02
N HIS A 560 2.11 18.89 -17.38
CA HIS A 560 2.03 19.77 -16.21
C HIS A 560 2.90 19.25 -15.05
N PHE A 561 2.78 17.98 -14.69
CA PHE A 561 3.58 17.39 -13.61
C PHE A 561 5.07 17.27 -13.97
N GLY A 562 5.40 17.07 -15.25
CA GLY A 562 6.77 17.05 -15.76
C GLY A 562 7.53 18.37 -15.61
N ASN A 563 6.86 19.48 -15.27
CA ASN A 563 7.51 20.76 -14.99
C ASN A 563 8.00 20.89 -13.54
N PHE A 564 7.55 20.03 -12.62
CA PHE A 564 8.02 20.05 -11.23
C PHE A 564 9.39 19.37 -11.09
N VAL A 565 10.16 19.85 -10.12
CA VAL A 565 11.49 19.31 -9.79
C VAL A 565 11.57 18.98 -8.29
N TYR A 566 12.39 17.98 -7.94
CA TYR A 566 12.59 17.53 -6.56
C TYR A 566 14.04 17.05 -6.35
N GLY A 567 14.39 16.72 -5.11
CA GLY A 567 15.58 15.96 -4.77
C GLY A 567 16.92 16.50 -5.33
N GLY A 568 17.05 17.83 -5.42
CA GLY A 568 18.27 18.47 -5.96
C GLY A 568 18.26 18.70 -7.48
N GLY A 569 17.09 18.71 -8.13
CA GLY A 569 16.92 19.11 -9.53
C GLY A 569 16.44 17.99 -10.45
N ILE A 570 15.96 16.88 -9.91
CA ILE A 570 15.34 15.80 -10.70
C ILE A 570 13.94 16.25 -11.14
N LYS A 571 13.64 16.10 -12.43
CA LYS A 571 12.30 16.35 -12.95
C LYS A 571 11.37 15.18 -12.63
N VAL A 572 10.12 15.50 -12.31
CA VAL A 572 9.07 14.48 -12.19
C VAL A 572 8.85 13.82 -13.54
N ASP A 573 8.81 12.51 -13.58
CA ASP A 573 8.34 11.77 -14.75
C ASP A 573 6.81 11.82 -14.79
N GLY A 574 6.28 12.84 -15.47
CA GLY A 574 4.85 13.08 -15.54
C GLY A 574 4.09 11.98 -16.29
N VAL A 575 4.73 11.28 -17.24
CA VAL A 575 4.11 10.16 -17.96
C VAL A 575 3.96 8.95 -17.05
N LYS A 576 5.00 8.62 -16.28
CA LYS A 576 4.99 7.53 -15.30
C LYS A 576 3.94 7.79 -14.19
N THR A 577 3.81 9.03 -13.74
CA THR A 577 2.96 9.39 -12.60
C THR A 577 1.53 9.80 -12.99
N VAL A 578 1.18 9.83 -14.27
CA VAL A 578 -0.10 10.41 -14.75
C VAL A 578 -1.34 9.74 -14.16
N GLY A 579 -1.34 8.43 -13.96
CA GLY A 579 -2.46 7.70 -13.37
C GLY A 579 -2.75 8.18 -11.94
N GLU A 580 -1.71 8.27 -11.12
CA GLU A 580 -1.77 8.77 -9.75
C GLU A 580 -2.22 10.24 -9.68
N ASN A 581 -1.68 11.07 -10.58
CA ASN A 581 -2.02 12.49 -10.62
C ASN A 581 -3.50 12.73 -11.00
N ILE A 582 -4.04 11.90 -11.90
CA ILE A 582 -5.47 11.90 -12.25
C ILE A 582 -6.32 11.43 -11.07
N ALA A 583 -5.87 10.39 -10.37
CA ALA A 583 -6.55 9.87 -9.19
C ALA A 583 -6.63 10.92 -8.07
N ASP A 584 -5.54 11.63 -7.80
CA ASP A 584 -5.50 12.72 -6.83
C ASP A 584 -6.44 13.86 -7.20
N LEU A 585 -6.44 14.32 -8.46
CA LEU A 585 -7.34 15.39 -8.91
C LEU A 585 -8.81 14.99 -8.78
N GLY A 586 -9.14 13.75 -9.14
CA GLY A 586 -10.50 13.21 -9.00
C GLY A 586 -10.91 13.11 -7.54
N GLY A 587 -10.03 12.57 -6.68
CA GLY A 587 -10.25 12.50 -5.23
C GLY A 587 -10.48 13.87 -4.62
N LEU A 588 -9.60 14.83 -4.92
CA LEU A 588 -9.69 16.21 -4.45
C LEU A 588 -11.04 16.84 -4.82
N ASN A 589 -11.48 16.68 -6.07
CA ASN A 589 -12.73 17.23 -6.55
C ASN A 589 -13.97 16.55 -5.95
N ASN A 590 -13.97 15.21 -5.92
CA ASN A 590 -15.14 14.42 -5.47
C ASN A 590 -15.43 14.62 -3.99
N ALA A 591 -14.39 14.61 -3.15
CA ALA A 591 -14.54 14.81 -1.71
C ALA A 591 -14.87 16.27 -1.37
N TYR A 592 -14.36 17.24 -2.13
CA TYR A 592 -14.77 18.63 -1.99
C TYR A 592 -16.26 18.83 -2.23
N ASP A 593 -16.78 18.31 -3.33
CA ASP A 593 -18.21 18.41 -3.65
C ASP A 593 -19.07 17.68 -2.62
N ALA A 594 -18.62 16.53 -2.14
CA ALA A 594 -19.29 15.76 -1.09
C ALA A 594 -19.37 16.56 0.22
N LEU A 595 -18.27 17.22 0.63
CA LEU A 595 -18.25 18.12 1.79
C LEU A 595 -19.20 19.31 1.58
N MET A 596 -19.07 20.02 0.45
CA MET A 596 -19.87 21.21 0.17
C MET A 596 -21.38 20.90 0.05
N GLY A 597 -21.75 19.67 -0.33
CA GLY A 597 -23.12 19.18 -0.30
C GLY A 597 -23.72 19.06 1.11
N ARG A 598 -22.87 18.97 2.15
CA ARG A 598 -23.31 18.91 3.57
C ARG A 598 -23.29 20.27 4.25
N VAL A 599 -22.47 21.20 3.75
CA VAL A 599 -22.35 22.53 4.36
C VAL A 599 -23.56 23.39 4.03
N GLY A 600 -24.14 24.02 5.06
CA GLY A 600 -25.30 24.90 4.93
C GLY A 600 -25.09 26.08 3.96
N GLY A 601 -26.13 26.86 3.73
CA GLY A 601 -26.14 27.93 2.74
C GLY A 601 -25.37 29.24 3.10
N GLN A 602 -24.80 29.34 4.31
CA GLN A 602 -24.06 30.53 4.73
C GLN A 602 -22.70 30.63 4.00
N ALA A 603 -22.51 31.75 3.29
CA ALA A 603 -21.33 31.96 2.45
C ALA A 603 -20.01 31.89 3.26
N ASP A 604 -19.98 32.51 4.45
CA ASP A 604 -18.80 32.55 5.29
C ASP A 604 -18.43 31.16 5.81
N GLU A 605 -19.42 30.33 6.18
CA GLU A 605 -19.19 28.95 6.61
C GLU A 605 -18.66 28.10 5.45
N ARG A 606 -19.24 28.21 4.28
CA ARG A 606 -18.76 27.51 3.08
C ARG A 606 -17.33 27.90 2.74
N LEU A 607 -17.01 29.18 2.78
CA LEU A 607 -15.67 29.69 2.54
C LEU A 607 -14.67 29.16 3.58
N TYR A 608 -15.03 29.18 4.86
CA TYR A 608 -14.21 28.63 5.92
C TYR A 608 -13.95 27.13 5.71
N LYS A 609 -14.99 26.34 5.47
CA LYS A 609 -14.88 24.89 5.22
C LYS A 609 -14.05 24.58 3.97
N ALA A 610 -14.19 25.37 2.91
CA ALA A 610 -13.37 25.21 1.70
C ALA A 610 -11.88 25.44 1.99
N ARG A 611 -11.51 26.47 2.74
CA ARG A 611 -10.13 26.72 3.15
C ARG A 611 -9.55 25.59 3.98
N GLU A 612 -10.29 25.17 5.01
CA GLU A 612 -9.87 24.08 5.88
C GLU A 612 -9.71 22.77 5.10
N TYR A 613 -10.58 22.50 4.13
CA TYR A 613 -10.49 21.33 3.27
C TYR A 613 -9.18 21.30 2.46
N PHE A 614 -8.84 22.39 1.76
CA PHE A 614 -7.60 22.41 0.98
C PHE A 614 -6.34 22.37 1.88
N ARG A 615 -6.36 23.03 3.05
CA ARG A 615 -5.28 22.91 4.03
C ARG A 615 -5.11 21.48 4.52
N ALA A 616 -6.22 20.84 4.91
CA ALA A 616 -6.21 19.45 5.35
C ALA A 616 -5.75 18.48 4.25
N PHE A 617 -6.09 18.74 2.98
CA PHE A 617 -5.56 17.98 1.85
C PHE A 617 -4.03 18.03 1.80
N ALA A 618 -3.44 19.20 2.00
CA ALA A 618 -1.98 19.30 2.09
C ALA A 618 -1.41 18.56 3.31
N LEU A 619 -2.11 18.57 4.46
CA LEU A 619 -1.71 17.82 5.64
C LEU A 619 -1.79 16.30 5.43
N GLY A 620 -2.75 15.81 4.65
CA GLY A 620 -2.83 14.40 4.26
C GLY A 620 -1.58 13.93 3.51
N TRP A 621 -1.00 14.80 2.70
CA TRP A 621 0.26 14.57 1.96
C TRP A 621 1.50 15.11 2.65
N MET A 622 1.39 15.52 3.93
CA MET A 622 2.51 16.10 4.65
C MET A 622 3.68 15.14 4.75
N GLU A 623 4.84 15.57 4.27
CA GLU A 623 6.08 14.81 4.25
C GLU A 623 7.29 15.73 4.35
N LYS A 624 8.28 15.33 5.12
CA LYS A 624 9.61 15.91 5.14
C LYS A 624 10.66 14.81 5.02
N GLY A 625 11.48 14.89 4.01
CA GLY A 625 12.66 14.04 3.75
C GLY A 625 13.77 14.88 3.13
N ASP A 626 14.99 14.40 3.22
CA ASP A 626 16.14 15.02 2.54
C ASP A 626 16.21 14.61 1.05
N ASN A 627 17.17 15.19 0.33
CA ASN A 627 17.33 14.88 -1.09
C ASN A 627 17.67 13.41 -1.35
N GLU A 628 18.43 12.77 -0.47
CA GLU A 628 18.77 11.34 -0.57
C GLU A 628 17.50 10.47 -0.46
N TYR A 629 16.65 10.77 0.51
CA TYR A 629 15.36 10.10 0.64
C TYR A 629 14.50 10.31 -0.60
N MET A 630 14.37 11.57 -1.07
CA MET A 630 13.53 11.90 -2.22
C MET A 630 13.97 11.17 -3.48
N GLN A 631 15.28 11.13 -3.77
CA GLN A 631 15.83 10.42 -4.91
C GLN A 631 15.59 8.92 -4.80
N ARG A 632 15.93 8.30 -3.68
CA ARG A 632 15.76 6.87 -3.49
C ARG A 632 14.30 6.42 -3.55
N THR A 633 13.37 7.27 -3.12
CA THR A 633 11.93 6.93 -3.07
C THR A 633 11.24 7.16 -4.40
N TYR A 634 11.47 8.31 -5.04
CA TYR A 634 10.69 8.75 -6.19
C TYR A 634 11.40 8.54 -7.54
N ASP A 635 12.74 8.45 -7.56
CA ASP A 635 13.53 8.19 -8.77
C ASP A 635 13.79 6.68 -8.93
N THR A 636 12.74 5.88 -8.88
CA THR A 636 12.80 4.44 -9.08
C THR A 636 11.85 4.01 -10.20
N PRO A 637 12.17 2.97 -10.98
CA PRO A 637 11.30 2.49 -12.05
C PRO A 637 9.91 2.04 -11.55
N THR A 638 9.83 1.53 -10.33
CA THR A 638 8.62 0.91 -9.76
C THR A 638 7.69 1.87 -9.04
N ASN A 639 8.18 3.05 -8.61
CA ASN A 639 7.33 4.04 -7.94
C ASN A 639 6.64 4.94 -8.99
N VAL A 640 5.34 4.82 -9.10
CA VAL A 640 4.49 5.59 -10.03
C VAL A 640 3.90 6.87 -9.43
N HIS A 641 4.31 7.22 -8.19
CA HIS A 641 3.81 8.41 -7.50
C HIS A 641 4.77 9.59 -7.66
N ALA A 642 4.21 10.78 -7.83
CA ALA A 642 4.97 12.02 -7.71
C ALA A 642 5.27 12.30 -6.21
N PRO A 643 6.31 13.09 -5.89
CA PRO A 643 6.56 13.54 -4.52
C PRO A 643 5.34 14.24 -3.90
N ASN A 644 5.10 14.05 -2.61
CA ASN A 644 3.88 14.51 -1.94
C ASN A 644 3.60 16.01 -2.12
N PHE A 645 4.62 16.88 -2.06
CA PHE A 645 4.44 18.30 -2.31
C PHE A 645 3.97 18.60 -3.75
N VAL A 646 4.41 17.76 -4.71
CA VAL A 646 3.98 17.89 -6.11
C VAL A 646 2.55 17.37 -6.27
N ARG A 647 2.15 16.29 -5.55
CA ARG A 647 0.75 15.80 -5.53
C ARG A 647 -0.21 16.89 -5.05
N VAL A 648 0.20 17.71 -4.07
CA VAL A 648 -0.59 18.86 -3.61
C VAL A 648 -0.57 19.99 -4.64
N ASN A 649 0.60 20.54 -4.93
CA ASN A 649 0.72 21.74 -5.79
C ASN A 649 0.27 21.46 -7.24
N GLY A 650 0.55 20.28 -7.76
CA GLY A 650 0.12 19.91 -9.11
C GLY A 650 -1.40 19.82 -9.28
N ASN A 651 -2.13 19.50 -8.21
CA ASN A 651 -3.57 19.29 -8.26
C ASN A 651 -4.40 20.52 -7.79
N VAL A 652 -4.04 21.16 -6.69
CA VAL A 652 -4.88 22.27 -6.15
C VAL A 652 -5.06 23.42 -7.13
N TYR A 653 -4.02 23.72 -7.92
CA TYR A 653 -4.07 24.78 -8.92
C TYR A 653 -4.88 24.42 -10.19
N GLN A 654 -5.40 23.21 -10.30
CA GLN A 654 -6.36 22.82 -11.34
C GLN A 654 -7.82 23.06 -10.91
N VAL A 655 -8.08 23.40 -9.62
CA VAL A 655 -9.43 23.45 -9.03
C VAL A 655 -9.90 24.88 -8.84
N ASP A 656 -10.96 25.29 -9.54
CA ASP A 656 -11.51 26.65 -9.46
C ASP A 656 -11.86 27.06 -8.02
N ALA A 657 -12.49 26.16 -7.26
CA ALA A 657 -12.86 26.40 -5.87
C ALA A 657 -11.66 26.69 -4.93
N PHE A 658 -10.46 26.26 -5.29
CA PHE A 658 -9.24 26.61 -4.56
C PHE A 658 -8.92 28.09 -4.69
N TYR A 659 -9.00 28.63 -5.90
CA TYR A 659 -8.78 30.05 -6.15
C TYR A 659 -9.82 30.92 -5.43
N ASP A 660 -11.09 30.50 -5.49
CA ASP A 660 -12.17 31.20 -4.78
C ASP A 660 -11.96 31.17 -3.27
N ALA A 661 -11.55 30.02 -2.73
CA ALA A 661 -11.32 29.85 -1.29
C ALA A 661 -10.22 30.77 -0.75
N PHE A 662 -9.15 30.96 -1.48
CA PHE A 662 -7.99 31.75 -1.03
C PHE A 662 -7.87 33.14 -1.68
N GLY A 663 -8.79 33.51 -2.56
CA GLY A 663 -8.77 34.80 -3.28
C GLY A 663 -7.52 34.95 -4.16
N ILE A 664 -7.05 33.84 -4.76
CA ILE A 664 -5.82 33.82 -5.56
C ILE A 664 -6.11 34.37 -6.95
N THR A 665 -5.41 35.43 -7.33
CA THR A 665 -5.53 36.08 -8.65
C THR A 665 -4.20 36.15 -9.42
N GLY A 666 -3.13 35.53 -8.86
CA GLY A 666 -1.78 35.46 -9.43
C GLY A 666 -0.87 34.67 -8.52
N GLY A 667 0.39 34.53 -8.88
CA GLY A 667 1.41 33.76 -8.14
C GLY A 667 2.27 32.89 -9.04
N GLN A 668 3.30 32.26 -8.48
CA GLN A 668 4.25 31.47 -9.27
C GLN A 668 3.61 30.22 -9.88
N LEU A 669 2.65 29.60 -9.19
CA LEU A 669 1.93 28.42 -9.64
C LEU A 669 0.50 28.72 -10.13
N TYR A 670 0.17 30.00 -10.31
CA TYR A 670 -1.12 30.41 -10.83
C TYR A 670 -1.35 29.87 -12.25
N ILE A 671 -2.52 29.27 -12.47
CA ILE A 671 -2.95 28.77 -13.77
C ILE A 671 -4.22 29.52 -14.20
N GLU A 672 -4.19 30.10 -15.39
CA GLU A 672 -5.35 30.78 -15.97
C GLU A 672 -6.55 29.81 -16.07
N PRO A 673 -7.79 30.25 -15.81
CA PRO A 673 -8.98 29.39 -15.81
C PRO A 673 -9.17 28.56 -17.08
N SER A 674 -8.77 29.09 -18.24
CA SER A 674 -8.84 28.41 -19.54
C SER A 674 -7.77 27.31 -19.73
N GLN A 675 -6.71 27.34 -18.92
CA GLN A 675 -5.60 26.39 -18.98
C GLN A 675 -5.70 25.29 -17.92
N ARG A 676 -6.63 25.39 -16.97
CA ARG A 676 -6.84 24.39 -15.93
C ARG A 676 -7.32 23.07 -16.52
N ILE A 677 -6.68 22.00 -16.12
CA ILE A 677 -6.97 20.63 -16.61
C ILE A 677 -8.22 20.10 -15.88
N ARG A 678 -9.33 20.02 -16.60
CA ARG A 678 -10.60 19.52 -16.06
C ARG A 678 -10.86 18.13 -16.65
N ILE A 679 -10.45 17.09 -15.92
CA ILE A 679 -10.72 15.71 -16.31
C ILE A 679 -12.07 15.28 -15.72
N TRP A 680 -12.23 15.41 -14.42
CA TRP A 680 -13.44 15.04 -13.69
C TRP A 680 -14.13 16.19 -12.99
#